data_aa1f2d8994b42ea50e8fa24ecceb1ae9
#
_entry.id   aa1f2d8994b42ea50e8fa24ecceb1ae9
#
_cell.length_a   1.000
_cell.length_b   1.000
_cell.length_c   1.000
_cell.angle_alpha   90.00
_cell.angle_beta   90.00
_cell.angle_gamma   90.00
#
_symmetry.space_group_name_H-M   'P 1'
#
loop_
_entity.id
_entity.type
_entity.pdbx_description
1 polymer ?
#
loop_
_entity_poly.entity_id
_entity_poly.type
_entity_poly.pdbx_seq_one_letter_code
_entity_poly.pdbx_strand_id
1 'polypeptide(L)'
;MNEASERDPFNNNSYGTLLDGDYRRVRLPILDVNDFNDRIIRSYEEGQAEKGLPADLSVARSLVPAGTATLRDFSYISPDIPDYIAGNCTGCMECVTLCPDTAILGKVLGESHLDKLLAEIPDEADREMYRRQWSRTRKYYEGPKKKGDDGGMFQIIIDPSKCKGCAECVTVCDDDALKMIPKDDDVMTSIRKSHRFFKRFGPSDERYVNDNLLVDMMLKEQTHVYTGGAGSCAGCGEGTALRMLCSATGAKYGDQWGIIAATGCNTVYTSTYPYNPYLVPWSNSLFENAPAFAMGVRMRWDQLGWQNRPLWCLGGDGAMFDIGFQSLSRILASGANVKFFVLDTQVYSNTGGQASTSSYTGQNTKMSLHGKTIGGKQERRKEIAQIAMMHPRCFVAQTTCAHMNHFYRAVLDALEFDGPAIVCCYTTCQPEHGVADNMATDQARLAVDSRAFPLLAYDPRKGDTIKSRLSLQGNPAVNEDWWINPKTGEQVDFIDFARSEGRFAKHFDKDGNPSETLLMAKQDRLENWHVLQELAGVFDKKKVAGTLRVPQLSEKSADQSVPEPVVSKPAASKITAPGAAASLSFRSGTRVKYHDGSRWIGGVVQATAPSVLVDLEDDTEIRTTPQVLADAVRDGLIAVEG
;
A
#
# COMPACT_ATOMS: atom_id res chain seq x y z
N MET A 1 7.50 33.19 34.78
CA MET A 1 6.38 32.31 34.42
C MET A 1 6.16 32.38 32.93
N ASN A 2 6.24 31.28 32.30
CA ASN A 2 6.60 31.06 30.91
C ASN A 2 5.45 31.31 29.93
N GLU A 3 5.50 32.37 29.16
CA GLU A 3 4.69 32.59 27.96
C GLU A 3 5.19 31.78 26.73
N ALA A 4 6.08 30.80 26.93
CA ALA A 4 6.69 30.05 25.85
C ALA A 4 5.96 28.72 25.52
N SER A 5 4.87 28.37 26.23
CA SER A 5 4.22 27.05 26.11
C SER A 5 2.96 27.01 25.24
N GLU A 6 2.53 28.13 24.65
CA GLU A 6 1.28 28.18 23.86
C GLU A 6 1.47 28.32 22.35
N ARG A 7 2.65 28.10 21.82
CA ARG A 7 2.84 28.15 20.35
C ARG A 7 2.95 26.74 19.78
N ASP A 8 1.81 26.16 19.46
CA ASP A 8 1.75 25.03 18.53
C ASP A 8 2.35 25.47 17.18
N PRO A 9 3.51 24.95 16.75
CA PRO A 9 4.10 25.30 15.46
C PRO A 9 3.30 24.78 14.27
N PHE A 10 2.27 23.95 14.48
CA PHE A 10 1.27 23.57 13.47
C PHE A 10 -0.05 24.32 13.63
N ASN A 11 -0.17 25.17 14.66
CA ASN A 11 -1.32 26.05 14.73
C ASN A 11 -1.19 27.06 13.59
N ASN A 12 -1.75 26.64 12.53
CA ASN A 12 -2.28 27.40 11.42
C ASN A 12 -1.69 28.78 11.13
N ASN A 13 -1.36 28.96 9.95
CA ASN A 13 -1.34 30.18 9.19
C ASN A 13 -0.06 31.00 9.18
N SER A 14 1.05 30.61 9.80
CA SER A 14 2.22 31.44 9.60
C SER A 14 3.56 30.71 9.69
N TYR A 15 4.26 30.58 8.56
CA TYR A 15 5.71 30.40 8.57
C TYR A 15 6.40 31.77 8.57
N GLY A 16 7.40 31.89 9.41
CA GLY A 16 8.32 33.03 9.31
C GLY A 16 9.30 32.79 8.17
N THR A 17 9.34 33.68 7.19
CA THR A 17 10.43 33.80 6.24
C THR A 17 11.46 34.81 6.75
N LEU A 18 12.73 34.49 6.57
CA LEU A 18 13.82 35.42 6.77
C LEU A 18 13.97 36.29 5.52
N LEU A 19 13.78 37.57 5.62
CA LEU A 19 14.00 38.53 4.55
C LEU A 19 15.18 39.44 4.91
N ASP A 20 16.09 39.59 3.97
CA ASP A 20 17.16 40.62 3.93
C ASP A 20 18.02 40.77 5.18
N GLY A 21 18.61 39.70 5.71
CA GLY A 21 19.61 39.77 6.76
C GLY A 21 19.16 40.30 8.11
N ASP A 22 17.98 40.83 8.22
CA ASP A 22 17.43 41.50 9.40
C ASP A 22 16.62 40.53 10.30
N TYR A 23 16.59 39.26 9.98
CA TYR A 23 15.92 38.15 10.71
C TYR A 23 14.48 38.47 11.16
N ARG A 24 13.79 39.37 10.50
CA ARG A 24 12.38 39.65 10.76
C ARG A 24 11.53 38.49 10.29
N ARG A 25 10.82 37.90 11.21
CA ARG A 25 9.83 36.84 10.87
C ARG A 25 8.61 37.50 10.25
N VAL A 26 8.49 37.40 8.95
CA VAL A 26 7.23 37.69 8.26
C VAL A 26 6.32 36.48 8.41
N ARG A 27 5.18 36.67 9.06
CA ARG A 27 4.14 35.62 9.15
C ARG A 27 3.36 35.65 7.85
N LEU A 28 3.66 34.72 6.97
CA LEU A 28 2.85 34.46 5.79
C LEU A 28 1.99 33.22 6.06
N PRO A 29 0.72 33.20 5.64
CA PRO A 29 -0.06 31.97 5.63
C PRO A 29 0.68 30.96 4.75
N ILE A 30 0.88 29.73 5.24
CA ILE A 30 1.57 28.68 4.46
C ILE A 30 0.73 28.33 3.26
N LEU A 31 -0.58 28.25 3.47
CA LEU A 31 -1.56 27.81 2.51
C LEU A 31 -2.92 28.39 2.89
N ASP A 32 -3.56 29.04 1.93
CA ASP A 32 -4.98 29.34 1.98
C ASP A 32 -5.72 28.23 1.24
N VAL A 33 -6.55 27.48 1.96
CA VAL A 33 -7.26 26.30 1.41
C VAL A 33 -8.30 26.73 0.35
N ASN A 34 -8.98 27.85 0.55
CA ASN A 34 -9.97 28.35 -0.42
C ASN A 34 -9.26 28.78 -1.70
N ASP A 35 -8.20 29.56 -1.58
CA ASP A 35 -7.39 29.98 -2.72
C ASP A 35 -6.76 28.76 -3.46
N PHE A 36 -6.31 27.75 -2.72
CA PHE A 36 -5.80 26.51 -3.31
C PHE A 36 -6.89 25.79 -4.12
N ASN A 37 -8.09 25.66 -3.57
CA ASN A 37 -9.21 25.02 -4.25
C ASN A 37 -9.62 25.81 -5.50
N ASP A 38 -9.75 27.13 -5.40
CA ASP A 38 -10.23 27.97 -6.50
C ASP A 38 -9.22 28.09 -7.65
N ARG A 39 -7.93 28.10 -7.37
CA ARG A 39 -6.89 28.28 -8.39
C ARG A 39 -6.23 26.99 -8.82
N ILE A 40 -5.92 26.09 -7.90
CA ILE A 40 -5.15 24.89 -8.21
C ILE A 40 -6.05 23.71 -8.51
N ILE A 41 -6.93 23.31 -7.59
CA ILE A 41 -7.86 22.19 -7.81
C ILE A 41 -8.69 22.43 -9.07
N ARG A 42 -9.27 23.61 -9.20
CA ARG A 42 -10.10 23.97 -10.35
C ARG A 42 -9.36 23.89 -11.68
N SER A 43 -8.08 24.31 -11.71
CA SER A 43 -7.26 24.18 -12.93
C SER A 43 -7.07 22.73 -13.37
N TYR A 44 -6.97 21.79 -12.41
CA TYR A 44 -6.90 20.36 -12.71
C TYR A 44 -8.26 19.80 -13.18
N GLU A 45 -9.35 20.17 -12.52
CA GLU A 45 -10.71 19.74 -12.88
C GLU A 45 -11.13 20.22 -14.28
N GLU A 46 -10.72 21.42 -14.65
CA GLU A 46 -10.98 22.02 -15.97
C GLU A 46 -9.99 21.56 -17.06
N GLY A 47 -9.00 20.72 -16.72
CA GLY A 47 -7.97 20.28 -17.66
C GLY A 47 -7.02 21.39 -18.12
N GLN A 48 -6.91 22.47 -17.36
CA GLN A 48 -6.09 23.65 -17.67
C GLN A 48 -4.80 23.73 -16.82
N ALA A 49 -4.46 22.69 -16.06
CA ALA A 49 -3.34 22.72 -15.12
C ALA A 49 -2.00 23.11 -15.76
N GLU A 50 -1.71 22.64 -16.97
CA GLU A 50 -0.47 22.99 -17.70
C GLU A 50 -0.34 24.49 -17.99
N LYS A 51 -1.45 25.23 -18.11
CA LYS A 51 -1.48 26.65 -18.51
C LYS A 51 -1.94 27.58 -17.39
N GLY A 52 -2.73 27.06 -16.46
CA GLY A 52 -3.44 27.84 -15.44
C GLY A 52 -2.81 27.81 -14.04
N LEU A 53 -1.81 26.97 -13.78
CA LEU A 53 -1.19 26.90 -12.45
C LEU A 53 -0.38 28.19 -12.15
N PRO A 54 -0.61 28.81 -10.99
CA PRO A 54 0.18 29.97 -10.58
C PRO A 54 1.60 29.58 -10.19
N ALA A 55 2.56 30.44 -10.48
CA ALA A 55 3.93 30.32 -9.99
C ALA A 55 4.01 30.87 -8.55
N ASP A 56 3.55 30.12 -7.57
CA ASP A 56 3.59 30.51 -6.17
C ASP A 56 4.34 29.50 -5.27
N LEU A 57 4.50 29.83 -3.99
CA LEU A 57 5.25 29.02 -3.05
C LEU A 57 4.56 27.68 -2.71
N SER A 58 3.24 27.59 -2.77
CA SER A 58 2.53 26.34 -2.50
C SER A 58 2.81 25.33 -3.62
N VAL A 59 2.73 25.76 -4.89
CA VAL A 59 3.09 24.93 -6.05
C VAL A 59 4.58 24.56 -6.01
N ALA A 60 5.47 25.53 -5.81
CA ALA A 60 6.92 25.31 -5.77
C ALA A 60 7.37 24.35 -4.66
N ARG A 61 6.65 24.29 -3.55
CA ARG A 61 6.93 23.38 -2.43
C ARG A 61 6.11 22.09 -2.45
N SER A 62 5.28 21.90 -3.44
CA SER A 62 4.33 20.78 -3.53
C SER A 62 3.48 20.62 -2.25
N LEU A 63 3.03 21.75 -1.68
CA LEU A 63 2.16 21.77 -0.52
C LEU A 63 0.74 21.43 -0.96
N VAL A 64 0.14 20.44 -0.30
CA VAL A 64 -1.23 19.97 -0.57
C VAL A 64 -2.01 20.03 0.74
N PRO A 65 -3.15 20.74 0.79
CA PRO A 65 -3.99 20.76 1.98
C PRO A 65 -4.49 19.36 2.35
N ALA A 66 -4.74 19.15 3.64
CA ALA A 66 -5.35 17.92 4.14
C ALA A 66 -6.74 17.71 3.54
N GLY A 67 -7.07 16.46 3.19
CA GLY A 67 -8.42 16.07 2.77
C GLY A 67 -8.89 16.55 1.40
N THR A 68 -8.05 17.17 0.57
CA THR A 68 -8.43 17.65 -0.76
C THR A 68 -8.89 16.54 -1.71
N ALA A 69 -8.52 15.28 -1.45
CA ALA A 69 -9.03 14.14 -2.20
C ALA A 69 -10.57 13.98 -2.12
N THR A 70 -11.22 14.56 -1.11
CA THR A 70 -12.68 14.59 -1.01
C THR A 70 -13.36 15.34 -2.15
N LEU A 71 -12.63 16.20 -2.86
CA LEU A 71 -13.13 16.95 -4.01
C LEU A 71 -13.18 16.10 -5.31
N ARG A 72 -12.46 14.96 -5.34
CA ARG A 72 -12.47 14.07 -6.52
C ARG A 72 -13.79 13.29 -6.62
N ASP A 73 -14.28 13.16 -7.84
CA ASP A 73 -15.45 12.34 -8.17
C ASP A 73 -15.04 11.14 -9.04
N PHE A 74 -15.24 9.93 -8.54
CA PHE A 74 -15.02 8.67 -9.23
C PHE A 74 -16.32 7.99 -9.70
N SER A 75 -17.46 8.67 -9.61
CA SER A 75 -18.77 8.11 -9.95
C SER A 75 -18.86 7.58 -11.39
N TYR A 76 -17.97 8.00 -12.27
CA TYR A 76 -17.92 7.60 -13.68
C TYR A 76 -17.11 6.33 -13.97
N ILE A 77 -16.32 5.82 -12.99
CA ILE A 77 -15.36 4.71 -13.24
C ILE A 77 -16.06 3.37 -13.47
N SER A 78 -17.10 3.08 -12.70
CA SER A 78 -17.84 1.81 -12.82
C SER A 78 -19.27 2.08 -13.29
N PRO A 79 -19.85 1.19 -14.12
CA PRO A 79 -21.26 1.26 -14.49
C PRO A 79 -22.21 0.87 -13.34
N ASP A 80 -21.68 0.17 -12.32
CA ASP A 80 -22.46 -0.37 -11.21
C ASP A 80 -22.08 0.26 -9.88
N ILE A 81 -23.03 0.22 -8.93
CA ILE A 81 -22.87 0.70 -7.56
C ILE A 81 -23.56 -0.26 -6.59
N PRO A 82 -23.05 -0.48 -5.36
CA PRO A 82 -23.76 -1.30 -4.40
C PRO A 82 -25.05 -0.63 -3.92
N ASP A 83 -26.13 -1.39 -3.90
CA ASP A 83 -27.40 -1.03 -3.26
C ASP A 83 -27.50 -1.67 -1.87
N TYR A 84 -28.02 -0.92 -0.89
CA TYR A 84 -28.09 -1.35 0.50
C TYR A 84 -29.49 -1.83 0.87
N ILE A 85 -29.58 -3.10 1.28
CA ILE A 85 -30.82 -3.76 1.72
C ILE A 85 -30.83 -3.80 3.25
N ALA A 86 -31.35 -2.75 3.86
CA ALA A 86 -31.32 -2.57 5.32
C ALA A 86 -31.94 -3.74 6.12
N GLY A 87 -32.99 -4.39 5.57
CA GLY A 87 -33.66 -5.52 6.22
C GLY A 87 -32.78 -6.76 6.41
N ASN A 88 -31.73 -6.91 5.61
CA ASN A 88 -30.80 -8.05 5.67
C ASN A 88 -29.58 -7.75 6.55
N CYS A 89 -29.32 -6.47 6.86
CA CYS A 89 -28.07 -6.06 7.49
C CYS A 89 -28.02 -6.43 8.97
N THR A 90 -26.97 -7.14 9.38
CA THR A 90 -26.69 -7.51 10.78
C THR A 90 -25.84 -6.50 11.53
N GLY A 91 -25.24 -5.52 10.83
CA GLY A 91 -24.34 -4.51 11.41
C GLY A 91 -22.94 -5.05 11.73
N CYS A 92 -22.45 -6.05 11.01
CA CYS A 92 -21.09 -6.60 11.19
C CYS A 92 -19.99 -5.58 10.87
N MET A 93 -20.26 -4.58 10.02
CA MET A 93 -19.33 -3.52 9.60
C MET A 93 -18.18 -3.98 8.68
N GLU A 94 -18.18 -5.22 8.19
CA GLU A 94 -17.10 -5.71 7.31
C GLU A 94 -17.02 -4.91 6.02
N CYS A 95 -18.15 -4.63 5.37
CA CYS A 95 -18.19 -3.81 4.16
C CYS A 95 -17.66 -2.38 4.38
N VAL A 96 -17.85 -1.80 5.57
CA VAL A 96 -17.30 -0.50 5.95
C VAL A 96 -15.79 -0.61 6.16
N THR A 97 -15.33 -1.62 6.90
CA THR A 97 -13.93 -1.80 7.28
C THR A 97 -13.05 -2.12 6.07
N LEU A 98 -13.54 -2.96 5.16
CA LEU A 98 -12.78 -3.49 4.03
C LEU A 98 -12.91 -2.68 2.74
N CYS A 99 -13.70 -1.59 2.72
CA CYS A 99 -13.77 -0.70 1.56
C CYS A 99 -12.46 0.09 1.38
N PRO A 100 -11.68 -0.12 0.28
CA PRO A 100 -10.40 0.56 0.09
C PRO A 100 -10.52 2.06 -0.11
N ASP A 101 -11.67 2.52 -0.60
CA ASP A 101 -11.90 3.89 -1.03
C ASP A 101 -12.61 4.78 -0.01
N THR A 102 -12.87 4.28 1.19
CA THR A 102 -13.69 4.97 2.20
C THR A 102 -15.06 5.41 1.64
N ALA A 103 -15.56 4.66 0.67
CA ALA A 103 -16.83 4.94 0.03
C ALA A 103 -18.04 4.46 0.85
N ILE A 104 -17.82 3.52 1.79
CA ILE A 104 -18.87 3.02 2.66
C ILE A 104 -18.60 3.48 4.08
N LEU A 105 -19.60 4.11 4.69
CA LEU A 105 -19.55 4.62 6.04
C LEU A 105 -20.70 4.02 6.86
N GLY A 106 -20.44 3.75 8.13
CA GLY A 106 -21.44 3.25 9.10
C GLY A 106 -21.89 4.33 10.06
N LYS A 107 -23.12 4.22 10.56
CA LYS A 107 -23.65 5.08 11.62
C LYS A 107 -24.61 4.32 12.53
N VAL A 108 -24.58 4.64 13.81
CA VAL A 108 -25.55 4.14 14.79
C VAL A 108 -26.09 5.31 15.60
N LEU A 109 -27.42 5.43 15.66
CA LEU A 109 -28.13 6.45 16.44
C LEU A 109 -29.19 5.79 17.33
N GLY A 110 -29.41 6.30 18.52
CA GLY A 110 -30.55 5.85 19.34
C GLY A 110 -31.86 6.09 18.58
N GLU A 111 -32.82 5.18 18.71
CA GLU A 111 -34.11 5.24 17.98
C GLU A 111 -34.82 6.58 18.23
N SER A 112 -34.87 7.05 19.48
CA SER A 112 -35.48 8.33 19.85
C SER A 112 -34.72 9.56 19.32
N HIS A 113 -33.37 9.43 19.16
CA HIS A 113 -32.54 10.47 18.55
C HIS A 113 -32.77 10.53 17.02
N LEU A 114 -32.76 9.36 16.38
CA LEU A 114 -33.05 9.26 14.94
C LEU A 114 -34.44 9.83 14.59
N ASP A 115 -35.47 9.53 15.38
CA ASP A 115 -36.83 10.03 15.14
C ASP A 115 -36.89 11.57 15.17
N LYS A 116 -36.15 12.21 16.08
CA LYS A 116 -36.05 13.68 16.12
C LYS A 116 -35.38 14.24 14.84
N LEU A 117 -34.27 13.63 14.43
CA LEU A 117 -33.54 14.06 13.23
C LEU A 117 -34.37 13.83 11.94
N LEU A 118 -35.09 12.72 11.86
CA LEU A 118 -35.99 12.44 10.75
C LEU A 118 -37.14 13.46 10.66
N ALA A 119 -37.67 13.89 11.82
CA ALA A 119 -38.74 14.90 11.86
C ALA A 119 -38.30 16.27 11.28
N GLU A 120 -36.98 16.55 11.24
CA GLU A 120 -36.43 17.76 10.63
C GLU A 120 -36.41 17.72 9.09
N ILE A 121 -36.66 16.56 8.48
CA ILE A 121 -36.77 16.42 7.02
C ILE A 121 -38.17 16.89 6.62
N PRO A 122 -38.32 17.99 5.86
CA PRO A 122 -39.63 18.56 5.58
C PRO A 122 -40.51 17.69 4.67
N ASP A 123 -39.88 17.05 3.67
CA ASP A 123 -40.56 16.19 2.71
C ASP A 123 -40.83 14.81 3.32
N GLU A 124 -42.11 14.38 3.29
CA GLU A 124 -42.53 13.12 3.90
C GLU A 124 -42.02 11.90 3.13
N ALA A 125 -41.98 11.97 1.80
CA ALA A 125 -41.47 10.87 0.97
C ALA A 125 -39.98 10.66 1.21
N ASP A 126 -39.21 11.74 1.33
CA ASP A 126 -37.79 11.70 1.66
C ASP A 126 -37.54 11.14 3.07
N ARG A 127 -38.35 11.58 4.02
CA ARG A 127 -38.27 11.10 5.41
C ARG A 127 -38.51 9.60 5.48
N GLU A 128 -39.53 9.11 4.80
CA GLU A 128 -39.87 7.69 4.77
C GLU A 128 -38.84 6.89 3.97
N MET A 129 -38.37 7.40 2.84
CA MET A 129 -37.29 6.80 2.04
C MET A 129 -36.04 6.61 2.90
N TYR A 130 -35.62 7.64 3.66
CA TYR A 130 -34.42 7.58 4.47
C TYR A 130 -34.61 6.74 5.74
N ARG A 131 -35.84 6.74 6.34
CA ARG A 131 -36.17 5.87 7.49
C ARG A 131 -36.00 4.40 7.14
N ARG A 132 -36.35 3.96 5.95
CA ARG A 132 -36.24 2.56 5.49
C ARG A 132 -34.82 2.07 5.35
N GLN A 133 -33.84 2.96 5.34
CA GLN A 133 -32.41 2.60 5.24
C GLN A 133 -31.77 2.29 6.60
N TRP A 134 -32.54 2.35 7.69
CA TRP A 134 -32.06 2.06 9.04
C TRP A 134 -32.50 0.67 9.51
N SER A 135 -31.52 -0.11 10.01
CA SER A 135 -31.69 -1.50 10.43
C SER A 135 -31.80 -1.61 11.93
N ARG A 136 -32.61 -2.54 12.40
CA ARG A 136 -32.66 -3.01 13.81
C ARG A 136 -31.83 -4.26 13.93
N THR A 137 -30.57 -4.13 14.32
CA THR A 137 -29.63 -5.24 14.41
C THR A 137 -29.64 -5.85 15.81
N ARG A 138 -29.26 -7.14 15.89
CA ARG A 138 -29.13 -7.81 17.20
C ARG A 138 -28.10 -7.10 18.09
N LYS A 139 -26.99 -6.62 17.48
CA LYS A 139 -25.87 -6.00 18.19
C LYS A 139 -26.24 -4.63 18.76
N TYR A 140 -26.74 -3.73 17.94
CA TYR A 140 -26.94 -2.34 18.32
C TYR A 140 -28.34 -2.04 18.83
N TYR A 141 -29.39 -2.78 18.39
CA TYR A 141 -30.76 -2.52 18.77
C TYR A 141 -31.25 -3.49 19.85
N GLU A 142 -31.29 -4.81 19.57
CA GLU A 142 -31.89 -5.77 20.50
C GLU A 142 -31.09 -5.93 21.79
N GLY A 143 -29.76 -5.95 21.73
CA GLY A 143 -28.91 -6.09 22.91
C GLY A 143 -29.11 -4.97 23.92
N PRO A 144 -29.03 -3.68 23.54
CA PRO A 144 -29.35 -2.54 24.41
C PRO A 144 -30.80 -2.55 24.92
N LYS A 145 -31.79 -2.80 24.04
CA LYS A 145 -33.21 -2.89 24.46
C LYS A 145 -33.45 -3.92 25.59
N LYS A 146 -32.80 -5.09 25.52
CA LYS A 146 -32.88 -6.12 26.58
C LYS A 146 -32.29 -5.66 27.92
N LYS A 147 -31.40 -4.65 27.89
CA LYS A 147 -30.81 -4.03 29.09
C LYS A 147 -31.59 -2.82 29.59
N GLY A 148 -32.69 -2.46 28.93
CA GLY A 148 -33.52 -1.30 29.28
C GLY A 148 -33.09 0.01 28.67
N ASP A 149 -32.09 -0.01 27.78
CA ASP A 149 -31.61 1.16 27.03
C ASP A 149 -32.47 1.42 25.80
N ASP A 150 -32.32 2.61 25.20
CA ASP A 150 -32.83 2.90 23.86
C ASP A 150 -32.11 2.02 22.83
N GLY A 151 -32.82 1.52 21.81
CA GLY A 151 -32.21 0.73 20.73
C GLY A 151 -31.43 1.58 19.77
N GLY A 152 -30.23 1.13 19.39
CA GLY A 152 -29.42 1.75 18.34
C GLY A 152 -29.88 1.32 16.96
N MET A 153 -30.43 2.25 16.18
CA MET A 153 -30.71 2.07 14.76
C MET A 153 -29.40 2.17 14.00
N PHE A 154 -29.13 1.23 13.13
CA PHE A 154 -27.87 1.13 12.39
C PHE A 154 -28.09 1.37 10.91
N GLN A 155 -27.16 2.05 10.26
CA GLN A 155 -27.16 2.30 8.81
C GLN A 155 -25.74 2.20 8.25
N ILE A 156 -25.60 1.73 7.02
CA ILE A 156 -24.47 2.03 6.15
C ILE A 156 -24.92 2.94 5.01
N ILE A 157 -24.00 3.74 4.50
CA ILE A 157 -24.22 4.60 3.35
C ILE A 157 -23.07 4.49 2.37
N ILE A 158 -23.38 4.58 1.09
CA ILE A 158 -22.40 4.61 0.03
C ILE A 158 -22.21 6.08 -0.41
N ASP A 159 -20.96 6.55 -0.43
CA ASP A 159 -20.60 7.78 -1.12
C ASP A 159 -20.40 7.48 -2.61
N PRO A 160 -21.34 7.87 -3.49
CA PRO A 160 -21.26 7.52 -4.89
C PRO A 160 -20.10 8.21 -5.60
N SER A 161 -19.57 9.30 -5.06
CA SER A 161 -18.42 10.01 -5.62
C SER A 161 -17.09 9.34 -5.31
N LYS A 162 -17.06 8.40 -4.36
CA LYS A 162 -15.86 7.67 -3.95
C LYS A 162 -15.87 6.21 -4.37
N CYS A 163 -17.07 5.66 -4.63
CA CYS A 163 -17.22 4.25 -5.01
C CYS A 163 -16.68 3.99 -6.42
N LYS A 164 -15.72 3.06 -6.53
CA LYS A 164 -15.14 2.60 -7.79
C LYS A 164 -15.75 1.30 -8.31
N GLY A 165 -16.77 0.76 -7.64
CA GLY A 165 -17.51 -0.41 -8.08
C GLY A 165 -16.74 -1.74 -8.01
N CYS A 166 -15.74 -1.86 -7.15
CA CYS A 166 -14.93 -3.08 -7.03
C CYS A 166 -15.70 -4.31 -6.52
N ALA A 167 -16.89 -4.14 -5.95
CA ALA A 167 -17.75 -5.18 -5.39
C ALA A 167 -17.17 -5.93 -4.17
N GLU A 168 -16.02 -5.54 -3.59
CA GLU A 168 -15.46 -6.15 -2.39
C GLU A 168 -16.49 -6.18 -1.24
N CYS A 169 -17.25 -5.09 -1.06
CA CYS A 169 -18.28 -4.99 -0.02
C CYS A 169 -19.45 -5.97 -0.21
N VAL A 170 -19.72 -6.40 -1.43
CA VAL A 170 -20.72 -7.43 -1.73
C VAL A 170 -20.17 -8.81 -1.43
N THR A 171 -18.91 -9.07 -1.82
CA THR A 171 -18.23 -10.36 -1.59
C THR A 171 -18.10 -10.68 -0.10
N VAL A 172 -17.79 -9.67 0.75
CA VAL A 172 -17.62 -9.88 2.20
C VAL A 172 -18.94 -9.85 2.99
N CYS A 173 -20.09 -9.67 2.33
CA CYS A 173 -21.39 -9.60 2.99
C CYS A 173 -22.07 -10.97 3.00
N ASP A 174 -21.90 -11.73 4.10
CA ASP A 174 -22.53 -13.06 4.28
C ASP A 174 -24.07 -12.99 4.40
N ASP A 175 -24.65 -11.79 4.62
CA ASP A 175 -26.08 -11.60 4.88
C ASP A 175 -26.85 -11.11 3.64
N ASP A 176 -26.23 -11.03 2.45
CA ASP A 176 -26.84 -10.47 1.23
C ASP A 176 -27.45 -9.08 1.40
N ALA A 177 -26.88 -8.27 2.31
CA ALA A 177 -27.33 -6.90 2.55
C ALA A 177 -26.82 -5.88 1.52
N LEU A 178 -25.96 -6.29 0.59
CA LEU A 178 -25.42 -5.49 -0.49
C LEU A 178 -25.51 -6.24 -1.81
N LYS A 179 -25.93 -5.54 -2.86
CA LYS A 179 -25.96 -6.07 -4.24
C LYS A 179 -25.48 -5.01 -5.21
N MET A 180 -24.69 -5.40 -6.23
CA MET A 180 -24.36 -4.48 -7.31
C MET A 180 -25.59 -4.25 -8.21
N ILE A 181 -25.90 -2.98 -8.47
CA ILE A 181 -26.96 -2.58 -9.39
C ILE A 181 -26.42 -1.56 -10.41
N PRO A 182 -26.97 -1.53 -11.65
CA PRO A 182 -26.61 -0.52 -12.64
C PRO A 182 -26.89 0.89 -12.13
N LYS A 183 -25.99 1.82 -12.45
CA LYS A 183 -26.18 3.25 -12.19
C LYS A 183 -27.11 3.83 -13.25
N ASP A 184 -28.23 4.36 -12.81
CA ASP A 184 -29.06 5.26 -13.58
C ASP A 184 -29.26 6.59 -12.82
N ASP A 185 -29.90 7.56 -13.43
CA ASP A 185 -30.07 8.90 -12.85
C ASP A 185 -30.92 8.88 -11.58
N ASP A 186 -31.93 8.02 -11.49
CA ASP A 186 -32.81 7.90 -10.34
C ASP A 186 -32.07 7.25 -9.16
N VAL A 187 -31.36 6.15 -9.40
CA VAL A 187 -30.49 5.48 -8.42
C VAL A 187 -29.45 6.46 -7.88
N MET A 188 -28.74 7.14 -8.76
CA MET A 188 -27.68 8.08 -8.35
C MET A 188 -28.23 9.28 -7.57
N THR A 189 -29.40 9.78 -7.96
CA THR A 189 -30.09 10.88 -7.25
C THR A 189 -30.51 10.45 -5.85
N SER A 190 -31.08 9.25 -5.71
CA SER A 190 -31.48 8.67 -4.42
C SER A 190 -30.30 8.48 -3.49
N ILE A 191 -29.21 7.87 -3.97
CA ILE A 191 -27.99 7.62 -3.18
C ILE A 191 -27.33 8.95 -2.76
N ARG A 192 -27.18 9.91 -3.66
CA ARG A 192 -26.65 11.24 -3.33
C ARG A 192 -27.50 11.96 -2.28
N LYS A 193 -28.82 11.81 -2.34
CA LYS A 193 -29.74 12.39 -1.36
C LYS A 193 -29.56 11.73 0.02
N SER A 194 -29.54 10.42 0.06
CA SER A 194 -29.29 9.63 1.29
C SER A 194 -27.93 9.97 1.91
N HIS A 195 -26.87 10.09 1.11
CA HIS A 195 -25.55 10.48 1.59
C HIS A 195 -25.52 11.89 2.20
N ARG A 196 -26.28 12.85 1.63
CA ARG A 196 -26.43 14.18 2.23
C ARG A 196 -27.14 14.15 3.58
N PHE A 197 -28.20 13.35 3.73
CA PHE A 197 -28.86 13.15 5.04
C PHE A 197 -27.93 12.50 6.06
N PHE A 198 -27.20 11.47 5.64
CA PHE A 198 -26.22 10.82 6.52
C PHE A 198 -25.19 11.80 7.08
N LYS A 199 -24.64 12.69 6.25
CA LYS A 199 -23.71 13.75 6.69
C LYS A 199 -24.34 14.75 7.64
N ARG A 200 -25.61 15.14 7.39
CA ARG A 200 -26.34 16.11 8.20
C ARG A 200 -26.67 15.59 9.59
N PHE A 201 -26.84 14.29 9.78
CA PHE A 201 -27.29 13.69 11.03
C PHE A 201 -26.18 13.59 12.11
N GLY A 202 -25.01 14.18 11.90
CA GLY A 202 -23.93 14.20 12.88
C GLY A 202 -23.27 12.83 13.13
N PRO A 203 -22.46 12.70 14.20
CA PRO A 203 -21.75 11.48 14.53
C PRO A 203 -22.65 10.37 15.07
N SER A 204 -22.12 9.15 15.15
CA SER A 204 -22.75 8.04 15.85
C SER A 204 -22.85 8.31 17.35
N ASP A 205 -23.90 7.76 17.99
CA ASP A 205 -24.01 7.78 19.47
C ASP A 205 -22.98 6.83 20.08
N GLU A 206 -21.98 7.37 20.78
CA GLU A 206 -20.81 6.61 21.28
C GLU A 206 -21.17 5.45 22.21
N ARG A 207 -22.33 5.50 22.90
CA ARG A 207 -22.81 4.42 23.79
C ARG A 207 -22.98 3.06 23.10
N TYR A 208 -23.09 3.02 21.78
CA TYR A 208 -23.20 1.79 21.00
C TYR A 208 -21.88 1.28 20.47
N VAL A 209 -20.79 2.01 20.65
CA VAL A 209 -19.46 1.68 20.12
C VAL A 209 -18.66 0.87 21.13
N ASN A 210 -18.12 -0.27 20.68
CA ASN A 210 -17.21 -1.08 21.49
C ASN A 210 -15.76 -0.76 21.13
N ASP A 211 -15.04 -0.10 22.03
CA ASP A 211 -13.66 0.35 21.83
C ASP A 211 -12.62 -0.77 21.66
N ASN A 212 -13.01 -2.03 21.88
CA ASN A 212 -12.12 -3.18 21.68
C ASN A 212 -12.20 -3.81 20.29
N LEU A 213 -13.08 -3.31 19.42
CA LEU A 213 -13.31 -3.84 18.08
C LEU A 213 -13.02 -2.77 17.02
N LEU A 214 -12.11 -3.05 16.09
CA LEU A 214 -11.82 -2.13 14.97
C LEU A 214 -13.07 -1.75 14.19
N VAL A 215 -13.93 -2.71 13.91
CA VAL A 215 -15.19 -2.50 13.17
C VAL A 215 -16.10 -1.47 13.84
N ASP A 216 -16.19 -1.46 15.16
CA ASP A 216 -16.99 -0.47 15.91
C ASP A 216 -16.28 0.88 15.99
N MET A 217 -14.95 0.89 16.08
CA MET A 217 -14.19 2.14 16.07
C MET A 217 -14.44 2.94 14.78
N MET A 218 -14.71 2.27 13.66
CA MET A 218 -15.05 2.93 12.38
C MET A 218 -16.39 3.67 12.39
N LEU A 219 -17.18 3.57 13.48
CA LEU A 219 -18.35 4.40 13.71
C LEU A 219 -18.03 5.78 14.31
N LYS A 220 -16.80 6.00 14.78
CA LYS A 220 -16.36 7.28 15.37
C LYS A 220 -15.79 8.22 14.32
N GLU A 221 -16.18 9.48 14.31
CA GLU A 221 -15.67 10.47 13.35
C GLU A 221 -14.15 10.61 13.39
N GLN A 222 -13.55 10.60 14.58
CA GLN A 222 -12.10 10.73 14.76
C GLN A 222 -11.27 9.62 14.08
N THR A 223 -11.91 8.55 13.63
CA THR A 223 -11.24 7.48 12.88
C THR A 223 -11.18 7.74 11.39
N HIS A 224 -11.94 8.73 10.90
CA HIS A 224 -12.02 9.06 9.48
C HIS A 224 -10.90 10.00 9.03
N VAL A 225 -9.67 9.73 9.49
CA VAL A 225 -8.47 10.53 9.14
C VAL A 225 -7.87 10.17 7.78
N TYR A 226 -8.42 9.14 7.12
CA TYR A 226 -8.19 8.80 5.73
C TYR A 226 -9.51 8.93 4.97
N THR A 227 -9.61 9.99 4.15
CA THR A 227 -10.84 10.31 3.42
C THR A 227 -10.90 9.56 2.09
N GLY A 228 -12.06 9.45 1.48
CA GLY A 228 -12.20 8.93 0.14
C GLY A 228 -11.56 9.83 -0.93
N GLY A 229 -11.40 9.33 -2.14
CA GLY A 229 -10.86 10.06 -3.28
C GLY A 229 -9.38 9.79 -3.58
N ALA A 230 -8.77 8.82 -2.93
CA ALA A 230 -7.46 8.31 -3.32
C ALA A 230 -7.50 7.66 -4.71
N GLY A 231 -6.44 7.82 -5.50
CA GLY A 231 -6.35 7.32 -6.87
C GLY A 231 -5.92 5.85 -6.99
N SER A 232 -6.23 5.00 -6.00
CA SER A 232 -5.91 3.57 -6.00
C SER A 232 -6.69 2.80 -7.06
N CYS A 233 -6.21 1.61 -7.42
CA CYS A 233 -6.97 0.66 -8.23
C CYS A 233 -8.29 0.26 -7.54
N ALA A 234 -9.27 -0.23 -8.29
CA ALA A 234 -10.46 -0.83 -7.72
C ALA A 234 -10.07 -2.07 -6.87
N GLY A 235 -10.63 -2.22 -5.66
CA GLY A 235 -10.33 -3.33 -4.77
C GLY A 235 -8.91 -3.37 -4.18
N CYS A 236 -8.17 -2.26 -4.21
CA CYS A 236 -6.77 -2.19 -3.79
C CYS A 236 -6.56 -2.63 -2.34
N GLY A 237 -5.83 -3.74 -2.13
CA GLY A 237 -5.51 -4.24 -0.79
C GLY A 237 -4.65 -3.28 0.04
N GLU A 238 -3.74 -2.51 -0.60
CA GLU A 238 -3.00 -1.46 0.12
C GLU A 238 -3.93 -0.35 0.61
N GLY A 239 -4.92 0.06 -0.20
CA GLY A 239 -5.91 1.08 0.19
C GLY A 239 -6.70 0.63 1.43
N THR A 240 -7.14 -0.63 1.46
CA THR A 240 -7.80 -1.23 2.63
C THR A 240 -6.91 -1.21 3.86
N ALA A 241 -5.63 -1.65 3.73
CA ALA A 241 -4.68 -1.68 4.83
C ALA A 241 -4.40 -0.29 5.40
N LEU A 242 -4.22 0.72 4.55
CA LEU A 242 -4.02 2.11 4.97
C LEU A 242 -5.23 2.68 5.69
N ARG A 243 -6.43 2.43 5.17
CA ARG A 243 -7.65 2.85 5.84
C ARG A 243 -7.77 2.26 7.24
N MET A 244 -7.55 0.95 7.39
CA MET A 244 -7.59 0.26 8.67
C MET A 244 -6.52 0.79 9.63
N LEU A 245 -5.28 1.01 9.16
CA LEU A 245 -4.19 1.58 9.94
C LEU A 245 -4.55 2.99 10.45
N CYS A 246 -5.02 3.85 9.55
CA CYS A 246 -5.40 5.22 9.88
C CYS A 246 -6.57 5.25 10.88
N SER A 247 -7.58 4.40 10.69
CA SER A 247 -8.71 4.31 11.62
C SER A 247 -8.28 3.79 12.99
N ALA A 248 -7.45 2.76 13.06
CA ALA A 248 -6.94 2.22 14.33
C ALA A 248 -6.07 3.25 15.08
N THR A 249 -5.23 4.00 14.36
CA THR A 249 -4.41 5.05 14.95
C THR A 249 -5.26 6.25 15.38
N GLY A 250 -6.19 6.69 14.51
CA GLY A 250 -7.10 7.80 14.76
C GLY A 250 -8.05 7.55 15.94
N ALA A 251 -8.47 6.29 16.15
CA ALA A 251 -9.29 5.91 17.29
C ALA A 251 -8.66 6.31 18.64
N LYS A 252 -7.32 6.20 18.74
CA LYS A 252 -6.57 6.48 19.96
C LYS A 252 -5.97 7.88 20.02
N TYR A 253 -5.54 8.42 18.90
CA TYR A 253 -4.76 9.68 18.83
C TYR A 253 -5.46 10.80 18.06
N GLY A 254 -6.68 10.56 17.52
CA GLY A 254 -7.35 11.53 16.65
C GLY A 254 -6.48 11.91 15.46
N ASP A 255 -6.16 13.19 15.33
CA ASP A 255 -5.25 13.74 14.32
C ASP A 255 -3.81 14.02 14.83
N GLN A 256 -3.51 13.65 16.10
CA GLN A 256 -2.25 13.96 16.79
C GLN A 256 -1.14 12.96 16.49
N TRP A 257 -0.90 12.65 15.21
CA TRP A 257 0.15 11.75 14.73
C TRP A 257 0.54 12.09 13.29
N GLY A 258 1.51 11.42 12.71
CA GLY A 258 1.93 11.74 11.35
C GLY A 258 2.48 10.55 10.57
N ILE A 259 2.66 10.77 9.27
CA ILE A 259 3.06 9.78 8.29
C ILE A 259 4.27 10.27 7.50
N ILE A 260 5.29 9.43 7.39
CA ILE A 260 6.35 9.52 6.39
C ILE A 260 6.17 8.34 5.42
N ALA A 261 5.97 8.63 4.16
CA ALA A 261 5.74 7.60 3.15
C ALA A 261 6.94 7.44 2.21
N ALA A 262 7.37 6.20 2.00
CA ALA A 262 8.28 5.85 0.93
C ALA A 262 7.54 5.87 -0.40
N THR A 263 8.20 6.30 -1.47
CA THR A 263 7.64 6.28 -2.82
C THR A 263 7.22 4.85 -3.21
N GLY A 264 6.09 4.74 -3.87
CA GLY A 264 5.46 3.48 -4.28
C GLY A 264 3.97 3.70 -4.54
N CYS A 265 3.18 2.65 -4.66
CA CYS A 265 1.73 2.76 -4.86
C CYS A 265 1.07 3.63 -3.80
N ASN A 266 1.37 3.39 -2.51
CA ASN A 266 0.79 4.15 -1.40
C ASN A 266 1.00 5.67 -1.54
N THR A 267 2.13 6.11 -2.08
CA THR A 267 2.41 7.53 -2.33
C THR A 267 1.69 8.03 -3.56
N VAL A 268 1.73 7.25 -4.66
CA VAL A 268 1.15 7.67 -5.94
C VAL A 268 -0.35 7.89 -5.81
N TYR A 269 -1.09 6.95 -5.24
CA TYR A 269 -2.54 7.11 -5.14
C TYR A 269 -2.98 8.09 -4.03
N THR A 270 -2.14 8.33 -3.00
CA THR A 270 -2.46 9.27 -1.92
C THR A 270 -1.93 10.67 -2.14
N SER A 271 -0.95 10.88 -3.02
CA SER A 271 -0.37 12.20 -3.29
C SER A 271 -0.40 12.57 -4.77
N THR A 272 -1.39 12.11 -5.51
CA THR A 272 -1.64 12.59 -6.87
C THR A 272 -2.00 14.07 -6.79
N TYR A 273 -0.98 14.92 -6.92
CA TYR A 273 -1.15 16.38 -6.82
C TYR A 273 -2.29 16.85 -7.73
N PRO A 274 -3.23 17.65 -7.24
CA PRO A 274 -3.26 18.38 -5.96
C PRO A 274 -4.09 17.70 -4.85
N TYR A 275 -4.29 16.41 -4.87
CA TYR A 275 -5.21 15.67 -4.01
C TYR A 275 -4.49 14.90 -2.90
N ASN A 276 -4.96 15.03 -1.67
CA ASN A 276 -4.44 14.38 -0.47
C ASN A 276 -5.60 13.81 0.37
N PRO A 277 -5.67 12.49 0.61
CA PRO A 277 -6.74 11.89 1.41
C PRO A 277 -6.50 11.95 2.92
N TYR A 278 -5.30 12.31 3.38
CA TYR A 278 -4.98 12.32 4.81
C TYR A 278 -5.44 13.61 5.49
N LEU A 279 -5.97 13.48 6.71
CA LEU A 279 -6.26 14.61 7.61
C LEU A 279 -5.14 14.80 8.65
N VAL A 280 -4.09 14.01 8.59
CA VAL A 280 -2.91 14.08 9.46
C VAL A 280 -1.70 14.55 8.67
N PRO A 281 -0.67 15.11 9.33
CA PRO A 281 0.59 15.47 8.67
C PRO A 281 1.18 14.28 7.89
N TRP A 282 1.42 14.49 6.62
CA TRP A 282 1.96 13.50 5.72
C TRP A 282 3.12 14.10 4.91
N SER A 283 4.16 13.32 4.71
CA SER A 283 5.29 13.71 3.87
C SER A 283 5.84 12.49 3.13
N ASN A 284 6.31 12.71 1.90
CA ASN A 284 6.95 11.67 1.10
C ASN A 284 8.46 11.86 1.07
N SER A 285 9.19 10.76 1.04
CA SER A 285 10.59 10.71 0.68
C SER A 285 10.85 9.54 -0.26
N LEU A 286 11.99 9.53 -0.97
CA LEU A 286 12.35 8.44 -1.87
C LEU A 286 12.39 7.10 -1.13
N PHE A 287 12.29 6.00 -1.88
CA PHE A 287 12.18 4.61 -1.40
C PHE A 287 13.12 4.30 -0.23
N GLU A 288 14.43 4.54 -0.42
CA GLU A 288 15.50 4.23 0.53
C GLU A 288 15.57 5.22 1.68
N ASN A 289 15.08 6.43 1.47
CA ASN A 289 15.29 7.54 2.39
C ASN A 289 14.16 7.72 3.42
N ALA A 290 12.97 7.16 3.16
CA ALA A 290 11.83 7.36 4.06
C ALA A 290 12.10 6.93 5.51
N PRO A 291 12.76 5.80 5.82
CA PRO A 291 13.12 5.46 7.18
C PRO A 291 14.06 6.49 7.82
N ALA A 292 15.12 6.92 7.12
CA ALA A 292 16.06 7.91 7.62
C ALA A 292 15.40 9.28 7.86
N PHE A 293 14.50 9.68 6.95
CA PHE A 293 13.70 10.89 7.10
C PHE A 293 12.75 10.81 8.31
N ALA A 294 12.08 9.67 8.50
CA ALA A 294 11.24 9.43 9.67
C ALA A 294 12.02 9.55 10.99
N MET A 295 13.27 9.07 11.02
CA MET A 295 14.15 9.24 12.18
C MET A 295 14.43 10.72 12.46
N GLY A 296 14.74 11.49 11.42
CA GLY A 296 14.98 12.94 11.55
C GLY A 296 13.73 13.69 12.08
N VAL A 297 12.56 13.37 11.57
CA VAL A 297 11.28 13.92 12.05
C VAL A 297 11.03 13.51 13.49
N ARG A 298 11.25 12.24 13.88
CA ARG A 298 11.12 11.77 15.26
C ARG A 298 12.04 12.53 16.21
N MET A 299 13.31 12.68 15.85
CA MET A 299 14.27 13.46 16.66
C MET A 299 13.81 14.91 16.85
N ARG A 300 13.27 15.54 15.78
CA ARG A 300 12.74 16.90 15.89
C ARG A 300 11.48 16.97 16.77
N TRP A 301 10.59 16.01 16.65
CA TRP A 301 9.40 15.95 17.50
C TRP A 301 9.75 15.72 18.97
N ASP A 302 10.77 14.93 19.26
CA ASP A 302 11.27 14.72 20.62
C ASP A 302 11.81 16.03 21.24
N GLN A 303 12.56 16.82 20.45
CA GLN A 303 13.03 18.16 20.87
C GLN A 303 11.88 19.14 21.12
N LEU A 304 10.73 18.96 20.44
CA LEU A 304 9.54 19.78 20.62
C LEU A 304 8.65 19.32 21.78
N GLY A 305 9.00 18.23 22.48
CA GLY A 305 8.18 17.68 23.56
C GLY A 305 7.01 16.82 23.05
N TRP A 306 7.06 16.33 21.80
CA TRP A 306 5.98 15.54 21.18
C TRP A 306 6.27 14.03 21.16
N GLN A 307 6.88 13.51 22.21
CA GLN A 307 7.23 12.08 22.33
C GLN A 307 6.00 11.17 22.25
N ASN A 308 4.85 11.64 22.70
CA ASN A 308 3.59 10.93 22.72
C ASN A 308 2.83 10.90 21.38
N ARG A 309 3.31 11.62 20.36
CA ARG A 309 2.71 11.60 19.01
C ARG A 309 3.31 10.47 18.19
N PRO A 310 2.51 9.47 17.76
CA PRO A 310 2.99 8.42 16.90
C PRO A 310 3.49 8.95 15.56
N LEU A 311 4.56 8.34 15.05
CA LEU A 311 5.06 8.58 13.70
C LEU A 311 5.12 7.25 12.97
N TRP A 312 4.28 7.09 11.95
CA TRP A 312 4.31 5.96 11.06
C TRP A 312 5.20 6.23 9.85
N CYS A 313 6.07 5.26 9.53
CA CYS A 313 6.81 5.22 8.28
C CYS A 313 6.20 4.12 7.41
N LEU A 314 5.58 4.51 6.29
CA LEU A 314 4.89 3.62 5.37
C LEU A 314 5.79 3.26 4.19
N GLY A 315 5.74 2.04 3.72
CA GLY A 315 6.41 1.64 2.47
C GLY A 315 5.98 0.28 1.98
N GLY A 316 6.09 0.07 0.68
CA GLY A 316 5.92 -1.24 0.06
C GLY A 316 7.13 -2.15 0.31
N ASP A 317 7.02 -3.37 -0.17
CA ASP A 317 8.10 -4.37 -0.09
C ASP A 317 9.38 -3.89 -0.77
N GLY A 318 9.31 -3.29 -1.97
CA GLY A 318 10.50 -2.76 -2.64
C GLY A 318 11.26 -1.73 -1.80
N ALA A 319 10.55 -0.83 -1.12
CA ALA A 319 11.16 0.17 -0.27
C ALA A 319 11.76 -0.44 1.00
N MET A 320 11.06 -1.37 1.66
CA MET A 320 11.43 -1.85 3.00
C MET A 320 12.26 -3.13 2.99
N PHE A 321 12.02 -4.03 2.02
CA PHE A 321 12.80 -5.28 1.91
C PHE A 321 14.10 -5.09 1.13
N ASP A 322 14.12 -4.16 0.17
CA ASP A 322 15.20 -4.03 -0.79
C ASP A 322 15.98 -2.72 -0.62
N ILE A 323 15.61 -1.67 -1.36
CA ILE A 323 16.43 -0.46 -1.48
C ILE A 323 16.58 0.33 -0.15
N GLY A 324 15.56 0.34 0.71
CA GLY A 324 15.57 1.03 2.01
C GLY A 324 15.88 0.12 3.20
N PHE A 325 16.18 -1.16 2.98
CA PHE A 325 16.40 -2.13 4.06
C PHE A 325 17.52 -1.72 5.03
N GLN A 326 18.60 -1.14 4.52
CA GLN A 326 19.70 -0.67 5.37
C GLN A 326 19.23 0.41 6.35
N SER A 327 18.49 1.41 5.86
CA SER A 327 17.95 2.50 6.70
C SER A 327 16.91 1.98 7.70
N LEU A 328 16.02 1.07 7.26
CA LEU A 328 15.06 0.40 8.13
C LEU A 328 15.76 -0.35 9.26
N SER A 329 16.70 -1.25 8.95
CA SER A 329 17.45 -2.03 9.92
C SER A 329 18.19 -1.14 10.93
N ARG A 330 18.80 -0.04 10.46
CA ARG A 330 19.48 0.94 11.32
C ARG A 330 18.53 1.54 12.35
N ILE A 331 17.29 1.86 11.96
CA ILE A 331 16.32 2.48 12.85
C ILE A 331 15.74 1.45 13.82
N LEU A 332 15.44 0.23 13.37
CA LEU A 332 15.00 -0.86 14.24
C LEU A 332 16.02 -1.15 15.36
N ALA A 333 17.31 -0.94 15.08
CA ALA A 333 18.40 -1.08 16.06
C ALA A 333 18.60 0.14 16.95
N SER A 334 18.07 1.32 16.59
CA SER A 334 18.37 2.60 17.27
C SER A 334 17.62 2.83 18.57
N GLY A 335 16.50 2.15 18.78
CA GLY A 335 15.58 2.41 19.88
C GLY A 335 14.64 3.61 19.66
N ALA A 336 14.74 4.33 18.53
CA ALA A 336 13.87 5.45 18.20
C ALA A 336 12.40 5.03 18.10
N ASN A 337 11.49 5.82 18.66
CA ASN A 337 10.06 5.53 18.65
C ASN A 337 9.43 5.88 17.28
N VAL A 338 9.79 5.10 16.25
CA VAL A 338 9.24 5.14 14.90
C VAL A 338 8.51 3.84 14.63
N LYS A 339 7.30 3.93 14.10
CA LYS A 339 6.47 2.78 13.74
C LYS A 339 6.54 2.57 12.23
N PHE A 340 6.87 1.36 11.80
CA PHE A 340 6.90 0.99 10.38
C PHE A 340 5.66 0.19 10.04
N PHE A 341 5.04 0.52 8.91
CA PHE A 341 3.96 -0.26 8.33
C PHE A 341 4.33 -0.64 6.90
N VAL A 342 4.53 -1.94 6.68
CA VAL A 342 4.96 -2.48 5.40
C VAL A 342 3.77 -3.04 4.65
N LEU A 343 3.49 -2.45 3.49
CA LEU A 343 2.47 -2.89 2.55
C LEU A 343 3.11 -3.93 1.62
N ASP A 344 2.95 -5.20 1.97
CA ASP A 344 3.66 -6.30 1.33
C ASP A 344 2.81 -6.89 0.21
N THR A 345 3.03 -6.44 -1.02
CA THR A 345 2.43 -6.96 -2.25
C THR A 345 3.27 -8.03 -2.94
N GLN A 346 4.43 -8.35 -2.42
CA GLN A 346 5.39 -9.35 -2.94
C GLN A 346 5.82 -9.07 -4.40
N VAL A 347 5.79 -7.79 -4.79
CA VAL A 347 6.13 -7.32 -6.14
C VAL A 347 6.29 -5.80 -6.14
N TYR A 348 7.13 -5.24 -6.99
CA TYR A 348 7.17 -3.79 -7.21
C TYR A 348 5.92 -3.36 -7.99
N SER A 349 4.81 -3.21 -7.29
CA SER A 349 3.49 -2.97 -7.89
C SER A 349 3.41 -1.69 -8.70
N ASN A 350 3.89 -0.57 -8.14
CA ASN A 350 3.76 0.74 -8.78
C ASN A 350 4.56 0.88 -10.08
N THR A 351 5.73 0.25 -10.15
CA THR A 351 6.59 0.31 -11.34
C THR A 351 6.22 -0.73 -12.40
N GLY A 352 5.19 -1.53 -12.12
CA GLY A 352 4.58 -2.44 -13.08
C GLY A 352 5.04 -3.89 -12.97
N GLY A 353 5.28 -4.41 -11.75
CA GLY A 353 5.33 -5.84 -11.51
C GLY A 353 6.71 -6.50 -11.57
N GLN A 354 7.80 -5.80 -11.22
CA GLN A 354 9.12 -6.40 -11.10
C GLN A 354 9.24 -7.23 -9.80
N ALA A 355 10.13 -8.23 -9.81
CA ALA A 355 10.39 -9.02 -8.62
C ALA A 355 11.01 -8.18 -7.50
N SER A 356 10.53 -8.40 -6.27
CA SER A 356 11.21 -7.97 -5.05
C SER A 356 11.81 -9.18 -4.31
N THR A 357 12.60 -8.93 -3.27
CA THR A 357 13.04 -10.03 -2.41
C THR A 357 11.90 -10.64 -1.59
N SER A 358 10.75 -9.96 -1.48
CA SER A 358 9.54 -10.51 -0.87
C SER A 358 8.72 -11.42 -1.80
N SER A 359 8.98 -11.41 -3.12
CA SER A 359 8.31 -12.28 -4.08
C SER A 359 8.58 -13.76 -3.77
N TYR A 360 7.58 -14.61 -3.97
CA TYR A 360 7.69 -16.05 -3.74
C TYR A 360 8.52 -16.74 -4.83
N THR A 361 9.13 -17.87 -4.47
CA THR A 361 9.74 -18.78 -5.45
C THR A 361 8.71 -19.16 -6.51
N GLY A 362 9.10 -19.12 -7.78
CA GLY A 362 8.22 -19.41 -8.91
C GLY A 362 7.31 -18.25 -9.34
N GLN A 363 7.20 -17.17 -8.58
CA GLN A 363 6.34 -16.04 -8.95
C GLN A 363 6.77 -15.45 -10.30
N ASN A 364 5.83 -15.39 -11.24
CA ASN A 364 6.02 -14.68 -12.50
C ASN A 364 5.98 -13.17 -12.23
N THR A 365 7.02 -12.47 -12.65
CA THR A 365 7.13 -11.03 -12.54
C THR A 365 7.72 -10.48 -13.84
N LYS A 366 7.57 -9.20 -14.09
CA LYS A 366 8.33 -8.57 -15.17
C LYS A 366 9.81 -8.72 -14.85
N MET A 367 10.59 -9.06 -15.86
CA MET A 367 12.04 -9.33 -15.80
C MET A 367 12.42 -10.65 -15.07
N SER A 368 11.48 -11.45 -14.55
CA SER A 368 11.81 -12.80 -14.13
C SER A 368 11.92 -13.73 -15.34
N LEU A 369 12.91 -14.62 -15.32
CA LEU A 369 13.10 -15.59 -16.38
C LEU A 369 11.92 -16.58 -16.42
N HIS A 370 11.38 -16.84 -17.62
CA HIS A 370 10.38 -17.87 -17.79
C HIS A 370 10.59 -18.61 -19.12
N GLY A 371 11.12 -19.81 -19.03
CA GLY A 371 11.41 -20.68 -20.16
C GLY A 371 10.97 -22.13 -19.89
N LYS A 372 11.48 -23.06 -20.71
CA LYS A 372 11.16 -24.49 -20.55
C LYS A 372 11.69 -25.10 -19.25
N THR A 373 12.81 -24.57 -18.74
CA THR A 373 13.56 -25.12 -17.61
C THR A 373 13.49 -24.24 -16.36
N ILE A 374 13.34 -22.93 -16.53
CA ILE A 374 13.31 -21.95 -15.44
C ILE A 374 11.96 -21.26 -15.50
N GLY A 375 11.21 -21.29 -14.39
CA GLY A 375 9.91 -20.65 -14.27
C GLY A 375 9.88 -19.66 -13.13
N GLY A 376 9.73 -18.36 -13.46
CA GLY A 376 9.57 -17.29 -12.48
C GLY A 376 10.82 -17.01 -11.64
N LYS A 377 10.64 -16.35 -10.49
CA LYS A 377 11.71 -16.06 -9.54
C LYS A 377 12.28 -17.34 -8.94
N GLN A 378 13.60 -17.45 -8.83
CA GLN A 378 14.28 -18.66 -8.35
C GLN A 378 14.67 -18.57 -6.86
N GLU A 379 14.86 -17.36 -6.34
CA GLU A 379 15.25 -17.17 -4.96
C GLU A 379 14.05 -17.29 -4.01
N ARG A 380 14.31 -17.75 -2.81
CA ARG A 380 13.35 -17.78 -1.71
C ARG A 380 12.94 -16.36 -1.30
N ARG A 381 11.75 -16.26 -0.73
CA ARG A 381 11.25 -15.03 -0.13
C ARG A 381 12.12 -14.62 1.06
N LYS A 382 12.45 -13.32 1.16
CA LYS A 382 13.03 -12.72 2.38
C LYS A 382 11.92 -12.53 3.42
N GLU A 383 12.13 -13.04 4.63
CA GLU A 383 11.18 -12.94 5.73
C GLU A 383 11.56 -11.76 6.65
N ILE A 384 11.09 -10.55 6.30
CA ILE A 384 11.48 -9.33 7.01
C ILE A 384 11.03 -9.31 8.47
N ALA A 385 9.89 -9.91 8.81
CA ALA A 385 9.41 -10.00 10.17
C ALA A 385 10.38 -10.82 11.04
N GLN A 386 10.89 -11.94 10.52
CA GLN A 386 11.88 -12.76 11.23
C GLN A 386 13.21 -12.02 11.42
N ILE A 387 13.68 -11.30 10.39
CA ILE A 387 14.87 -10.46 10.47
C ILE A 387 14.68 -9.35 11.51
N ALA A 388 13.50 -8.73 11.53
CA ALA A 388 13.17 -7.66 12.48
C ALA A 388 13.15 -8.16 13.93
N MET A 389 12.70 -9.38 14.19
CA MET A 389 12.73 -9.99 15.54
C MET A 389 14.15 -10.12 16.13
N MET A 390 15.18 -10.15 15.27
CA MET A 390 16.57 -10.22 15.70
C MET A 390 17.16 -8.85 16.09
N HIS A 391 16.41 -7.75 15.89
CA HIS A 391 16.83 -6.43 16.36
C HIS A 391 16.55 -6.28 17.86
N PRO A 392 17.46 -5.64 18.63
CA PRO A 392 17.25 -5.42 20.05
C PRO A 392 16.00 -4.57 20.30
N ARG A 393 15.08 -5.07 21.11
CA ARG A 393 13.91 -4.30 21.58
C ARG A 393 13.06 -3.74 20.42
N CYS A 394 12.74 -4.53 19.42
CA CYS A 394 11.82 -4.18 18.34
C CYS A 394 10.51 -4.97 18.51
N PHE A 395 9.37 -4.28 18.50
CA PHE A 395 8.07 -4.95 18.36
C PHE A 395 7.86 -5.34 16.90
N VAL A 396 7.39 -6.57 16.65
CA VAL A 396 7.16 -7.06 15.28
C VAL A 396 5.81 -7.74 15.20
N ALA A 397 5.04 -7.41 14.16
CA ALA A 397 3.84 -8.15 13.81
C ALA A 397 3.78 -8.41 12.29
N GLN A 398 3.14 -9.51 11.93
CA GLN A 398 2.79 -9.85 10.55
C GLN A 398 1.30 -10.17 10.52
N THR A 399 0.53 -9.48 9.66
CA THR A 399 -0.94 -9.48 9.68
C THR A 399 -1.54 -9.32 8.29
N THR A 400 -2.87 -9.41 8.19
CA THR A 400 -3.63 -9.15 6.95
C THR A 400 -4.92 -8.40 7.27
N CYS A 401 -5.51 -7.73 6.28
CA CYS A 401 -6.78 -7.03 6.42
C CYS A 401 -7.95 -7.99 6.73
N ALA A 402 -7.90 -9.24 6.25
CA ALA A 402 -8.93 -10.25 6.50
C ALA A 402 -8.99 -10.69 7.97
N HIS A 403 -7.92 -10.49 8.73
CA HIS A 403 -7.83 -10.84 10.15
C HIS A 403 -7.95 -9.58 11.02
N MET A 404 -9.07 -8.88 10.93
CA MET A 404 -9.31 -7.54 11.50
C MET A 404 -8.92 -7.42 12.97
N ASN A 405 -9.26 -8.40 13.80
CA ASN A 405 -8.91 -8.38 15.23
C ASN A 405 -7.39 -8.51 15.46
N HIS A 406 -6.71 -9.36 14.68
CA HIS A 406 -5.26 -9.49 14.74
C HIS A 406 -4.58 -8.22 14.24
N PHE A 407 -5.07 -7.66 13.14
CA PHE A 407 -4.60 -6.39 12.58
C PHE A 407 -4.72 -5.25 13.61
N TYR A 408 -5.91 -5.09 14.21
CA TYR A 408 -6.16 -4.03 15.18
C TYR A 408 -5.26 -4.17 16.40
N ARG A 409 -5.13 -5.39 16.93
CA ARG A 409 -4.24 -5.67 18.06
C ARG A 409 -2.78 -5.37 17.70
N ALA A 410 -2.31 -5.79 16.54
CA ALA A 410 -0.94 -5.54 16.08
C ALA A 410 -0.63 -4.04 15.98
N VAL A 411 -1.57 -3.24 15.46
CA VAL A 411 -1.42 -1.78 15.37
C VAL A 411 -1.40 -1.14 16.77
N LEU A 412 -2.33 -1.51 17.66
CA LEU A 412 -2.38 -0.96 19.02
C LEU A 412 -1.15 -1.31 19.83
N ASP A 413 -0.70 -2.58 19.80
CA ASP A 413 0.50 -3.03 20.51
C ASP A 413 1.77 -2.34 19.98
N ALA A 414 1.85 -2.09 18.66
CA ALA A 414 2.93 -1.31 18.06
C ALA A 414 2.91 0.15 18.53
N LEU A 415 1.73 0.77 18.62
CA LEU A 415 1.57 2.15 19.11
C LEU A 415 1.93 2.29 20.59
N GLU A 416 1.62 1.27 21.41
CA GLU A 416 1.92 1.24 22.84
C GLU A 416 3.36 0.88 23.18
N PHE A 417 4.07 0.29 22.24
CA PHE A 417 5.47 -0.06 22.43
C PHE A 417 6.34 1.20 22.38
N ASP A 418 7.06 1.48 23.46
CA ASP A 418 8.02 2.59 23.50
C ASP A 418 9.34 2.16 22.83
N GLY A 419 9.46 2.46 21.56
CA GLY A 419 10.59 2.09 20.71
C GLY A 419 10.17 1.76 19.29
N PRO A 420 11.09 1.24 18.47
CA PRO A 420 10.80 0.89 17.08
C PRO A 420 9.85 -0.29 17.01
N ALA A 421 8.88 -0.20 16.11
CA ALA A 421 7.95 -1.28 15.83
C ALA A 421 7.77 -1.45 14.32
N ILE A 422 7.58 -2.68 13.87
CA ILE A 422 7.27 -2.99 12.48
C ILE A 422 6.04 -3.88 12.38
N VAL A 423 5.07 -3.49 11.56
CA VAL A 423 3.89 -4.26 11.22
C VAL A 423 3.93 -4.54 9.72
N CYS A 424 4.09 -5.79 9.34
CA CYS A 424 4.06 -6.24 7.96
C CYS A 424 2.63 -6.71 7.63
N CYS A 425 2.02 -6.11 6.64
CA CYS A 425 0.66 -6.44 6.21
C CYS A 425 0.66 -7.02 4.81
N TYR A 426 0.16 -8.26 4.67
CA TYR A 426 -0.14 -8.79 3.35
C TYR A 426 -1.18 -7.93 2.67
N THR A 427 -0.91 -7.50 1.46
CA THR A 427 -1.82 -6.71 0.64
C THR A 427 -1.89 -7.25 -0.77
N THR A 428 -3.09 -7.33 -1.33
CA THR A 428 -3.26 -7.71 -2.73
C THR A 428 -2.97 -6.54 -3.66
N CYS A 429 -2.37 -6.86 -4.80
CA CYS A 429 -2.30 -5.99 -5.95
C CYS A 429 -3.07 -6.65 -7.10
N GLN A 430 -4.31 -6.24 -7.35
CA GLN A 430 -5.19 -6.91 -8.30
C GLN A 430 -4.54 -7.14 -9.66
N PRO A 431 -3.96 -6.12 -10.33
CA PRO A 431 -3.34 -6.33 -11.64
C PRO A 431 -2.10 -7.22 -11.61
N GLU A 432 -1.22 -7.09 -10.61
CA GLU A 432 0.06 -7.82 -10.60
C GLU A 432 -0.07 -9.23 -9.99
N HIS A 433 -1.07 -9.45 -9.13
CA HIS A 433 -1.42 -10.80 -8.66
C HIS A 433 -2.29 -11.54 -9.67
N GLY A 434 -2.97 -10.82 -10.58
CA GLY A 434 -3.93 -11.41 -11.50
C GLY A 434 -5.17 -11.95 -10.79
N VAL A 435 -5.71 -11.17 -9.84
CA VAL A 435 -6.93 -11.47 -9.08
C VAL A 435 -8.01 -10.44 -9.39
N ALA A 436 -9.28 -10.82 -9.22
CA ALA A 436 -10.40 -9.92 -9.44
C ALA A 436 -10.46 -8.80 -8.38
N ASP A 437 -11.12 -7.69 -8.72
CA ASP A 437 -11.20 -6.50 -7.88
C ASP A 437 -11.90 -6.73 -6.53
N ASN A 438 -12.75 -7.75 -6.44
CA ASN A 438 -13.50 -8.13 -5.24
C ASN A 438 -12.86 -9.25 -4.42
N MET A 439 -11.58 -9.58 -4.66
CA MET A 439 -10.93 -10.75 -4.05
C MET A 439 -9.87 -10.39 -2.99
N ALA A 440 -9.76 -9.12 -2.59
CA ALA A 440 -8.71 -8.70 -1.67
C ALA A 440 -8.78 -9.43 -0.32
N THR A 441 -9.95 -9.52 0.28
CA THR A 441 -10.16 -10.15 1.59
C THR A 441 -10.02 -11.67 1.52
N ASP A 442 -10.61 -12.31 0.53
CA ASP A 442 -10.53 -13.77 0.38
C ASP A 442 -9.09 -14.22 0.12
N GLN A 443 -8.37 -13.47 -0.73
CA GLN A 443 -6.97 -13.75 -1.00
C GLN A 443 -6.09 -13.55 0.25
N ALA A 444 -6.36 -12.51 1.04
CA ALA A 444 -5.66 -12.27 2.30
C ALA A 444 -5.96 -13.36 3.36
N ARG A 445 -7.17 -13.92 3.36
CA ARG A 445 -7.53 -15.07 4.21
C ARG A 445 -6.80 -16.33 3.75
N LEU A 446 -6.85 -16.62 2.45
CA LEU A 446 -6.17 -17.77 1.87
C LEU A 446 -4.65 -17.74 2.07
N ALA A 447 -4.03 -16.54 2.03
CA ALA A 447 -2.60 -16.38 2.30
C ALA A 447 -2.20 -16.88 3.70
N VAL A 448 -3.06 -16.72 4.70
CA VAL A 448 -2.82 -17.24 6.06
C VAL A 448 -3.11 -18.73 6.15
N ASP A 449 -4.25 -19.16 5.63
CA ASP A 449 -4.70 -20.54 5.70
C ASP A 449 -3.74 -21.52 5.00
N SER A 450 -3.12 -21.06 3.92
CA SER A 450 -2.14 -21.80 3.09
C SER A 450 -0.68 -21.70 3.56
N ARG A 451 -0.41 -21.03 4.66
CA ARG A 451 0.97 -20.71 5.14
C ARG A 451 1.79 -19.84 4.18
N ALA A 452 1.18 -19.26 3.16
CA ALA A 452 1.88 -18.30 2.30
C ALA A 452 2.34 -17.08 3.12
N PHE A 453 1.48 -16.60 4.02
CA PHE A 453 1.76 -15.43 4.87
C PHE A 453 1.21 -15.63 6.29
N PRO A 454 1.90 -16.41 7.15
CA PRO A 454 1.44 -16.69 8.51
C PRO A 454 1.31 -15.43 9.37
N LEU A 455 0.32 -15.39 10.25
CA LEU A 455 0.19 -14.35 11.27
C LEU A 455 1.24 -14.56 12.36
N LEU A 456 1.80 -13.46 12.89
CA LEU A 456 2.65 -13.49 14.07
C LEU A 456 2.62 -12.15 14.82
N ALA A 457 2.91 -12.21 16.11
CA ALA A 457 3.20 -11.05 16.96
C ALA A 457 4.36 -11.36 17.89
N TYR A 458 5.42 -10.57 17.83
CA TYR A 458 6.58 -10.65 18.70
C TYR A 458 6.67 -9.40 19.55
N ASP A 459 6.54 -9.56 20.85
CA ASP A 459 6.58 -8.47 21.82
C ASP A 459 7.73 -8.69 22.82
N PRO A 460 8.80 -7.88 22.74
CA PRO A 460 9.95 -8.01 23.66
C PRO A 460 9.60 -7.84 25.14
N ARG A 461 8.45 -7.24 25.46
CA ARG A 461 7.98 -7.03 26.84
C ARG A 461 7.47 -8.32 27.51
N LYS A 462 7.15 -9.35 26.72
CA LYS A 462 6.48 -10.58 27.21
C LYS A 462 7.42 -11.62 27.83
N GLY A 463 8.72 -11.37 27.92
CA GLY A 463 9.67 -12.25 28.59
C GLY A 463 11.07 -12.19 28.00
N ASP A 464 11.93 -13.13 28.43
CA ASP A 464 13.38 -13.10 28.11
C ASP A 464 13.78 -14.01 26.93
N THR A 465 12.89 -14.90 26.52
CA THR A 465 13.16 -15.85 25.42
C THR A 465 12.31 -15.52 24.18
N ILE A 466 12.78 -15.90 22.99
CA ILE A 466 12.01 -15.76 21.76
C ILE A 466 10.64 -16.45 21.91
N LYS A 467 10.63 -17.66 22.47
CA LYS A 467 9.40 -18.43 22.72
C LYS A 467 8.36 -17.69 23.55
N SER A 468 8.78 -16.97 24.60
CA SER A 468 7.84 -16.20 25.44
C SER A 468 7.34 -14.92 24.76
N ARG A 469 8.08 -14.40 23.77
CA ARG A 469 7.78 -13.16 23.05
C ARG A 469 6.96 -13.36 21.79
N LEU A 470 7.07 -14.53 21.14
CA LEU A 470 6.45 -14.84 19.85
C LEU A 470 5.11 -15.56 20.03
N SER A 471 4.07 -15.04 19.43
CA SER A 471 2.75 -15.63 19.33
C SER A 471 2.40 -15.89 17.86
N LEU A 472 1.89 -17.08 17.58
CA LEU A 472 1.32 -17.46 16.28
C LEU A 472 -0.21 -17.53 16.33
N GLN A 473 -0.83 -16.93 17.34
CA GLN A 473 -2.28 -16.89 17.50
C GLN A 473 -2.95 -16.20 16.30
N GLY A 474 -4.07 -16.77 15.86
CA GLY A 474 -4.81 -16.31 14.67
C GLY A 474 -4.59 -17.19 13.44
N ASN A 475 -3.50 -17.96 13.38
CA ASN A 475 -3.35 -18.98 12.34
C ASN A 475 -4.21 -20.20 12.66
N PRO A 476 -4.87 -20.82 11.68
CA PRO A 476 -5.57 -22.07 11.90
C PRO A 476 -4.55 -23.22 12.13
N ALA A 477 -4.92 -24.22 12.94
CA ALA A 477 -4.15 -25.45 13.19
C ALA A 477 -2.64 -25.20 13.41
N VAL A 478 -2.28 -24.40 14.44
CA VAL A 478 -0.90 -23.92 14.69
C VAL A 478 0.13 -25.04 14.85
N ASN A 479 -0.28 -26.23 15.31
CA ASN A 479 0.60 -27.38 15.51
C ASN A 479 0.70 -28.31 14.30
N GLU A 480 0.00 -28.00 13.20
CA GLU A 480 -0.02 -28.81 11.98
C GLU A 480 0.75 -28.12 10.86
N ASP A 481 1.25 -28.91 9.92
CA ASP A 481 1.94 -28.42 8.74
C ASP A 481 1.00 -27.57 7.88
N TRP A 482 -0.15 -28.14 7.56
CA TRP A 482 -1.19 -27.51 6.74
C TRP A 482 -2.53 -27.52 7.47
N TRP A 483 -3.39 -26.62 7.07
CA TRP A 483 -4.75 -26.56 7.61
C TRP A 483 -5.69 -27.45 6.81
N ILE A 484 -6.58 -28.15 7.51
CA ILE A 484 -7.69 -28.85 6.88
C ILE A 484 -8.95 -28.01 7.10
N ASN A 485 -9.57 -27.58 6.01
CA ASN A 485 -10.79 -26.81 6.06
C ASN A 485 -11.93 -27.67 6.67
N PRO A 486 -12.50 -27.30 7.82
CA PRO A 486 -13.52 -28.12 8.50
C PRO A 486 -14.84 -28.18 7.74
N LYS A 487 -15.07 -27.27 6.78
CA LYS A 487 -16.30 -27.25 5.97
C LYS A 487 -16.22 -28.21 4.78
N THR A 488 -15.04 -28.29 4.14
CA THR A 488 -14.83 -29.12 2.94
C THR A 488 -14.12 -30.45 3.23
N GLY A 489 -13.38 -30.53 4.33
CA GLY A 489 -12.51 -31.66 4.65
C GLY A 489 -11.21 -31.69 3.84
N GLU A 490 -10.94 -30.69 3.00
CA GLU A 490 -9.78 -30.60 2.15
C GLU A 490 -8.62 -29.90 2.85
N GLN A 491 -7.40 -30.36 2.56
CA GLN A 491 -6.19 -29.68 2.98
C GLN A 491 -5.99 -28.41 2.14
N VAL A 492 -5.63 -27.32 2.81
CA VAL A 492 -5.28 -26.04 2.18
C VAL A 492 -3.79 -25.83 2.35
N ASP A 493 -3.07 -25.64 1.24
CA ASP A 493 -1.63 -25.42 1.23
C ASP A 493 -1.21 -24.34 0.22
N PHE A 494 0.09 -24.14 0.05
CA PHE A 494 0.61 -23.10 -0.84
C PHE A 494 0.21 -23.28 -2.31
N ILE A 495 -0.09 -24.50 -2.76
CA ILE A 495 -0.53 -24.75 -4.15
C ILE A 495 -1.93 -24.15 -4.36
N ASP A 496 -2.82 -24.22 -3.36
CA ASP A 496 -4.16 -23.63 -3.44
C ASP A 496 -4.07 -22.10 -3.53
N PHE A 497 -3.20 -21.49 -2.71
CA PHE A 497 -2.90 -20.07 -2.80
C PHE A 497 -2.35 -19.69 -4.19
N ALA A 498 -1.38 -20.43 -4.71
CA ALA A 498 -0.80 -20.16 -6.01
C ALA A 498 -1.79 -20.34 -7.16
N ARG A 499 -2.73 -21.30 -7.03
CA ARG A 499 -3.77 -21.56 -8.02
C ARG A 499 -4.77 -20.41 -8.14
N SER A 500 -5.02 -19.70 -7.05
CA SER A 500 -5.95 -18.57 -7.02
C SER A 500 -5.38 -17.27 -7.62
N GLU A 501 -4.08 -17.22 -7.94
CA GLU A 501 -3.43 -16.00 -8.44
C GLU A 501 -2.83 -16.19 -9.84
N GLY A 502 -3.14 -15.25 -10.75
CA GLY A 502 -2.66 -15.27 -12.14
C GLY A 502 -1.13 -15.23 -12.25
N ARG A 503 -0.43 -14.65 -11.25
CA ARG A 503 1.06 -14.60 -11.22
C ARG A 503 1.73 -15.98 -11.12
N PHE A 504 0.97 -17.04 -10.82
CA PHE A 504 1.45 -18.43 -10.82
C PHE A 504 0.85 -19.29 -11.93
N ALA A 505 -0.03 -18.74 -12.76
CA ALA A 505 -0.80 -19.52 -13.75
C ALA A 505 0.08 -20.37 -14.70
N LYS A 506 1.28 -19.90 -15.05
CA LYS A 506 2.22 -20.64 -15.93
C LYS A 506 2.85 -21.88 -15.27
N HIS A 507 2.67 -22.07 -13.98
CA HIS A 507 3.17 -23.22 -13.24
C HIS A 507 2.21 -24.39 -13.17
N PHE A 508 1.04 -24.28 -13.81
CA PHE A 508 0.07 -25.35 -13.89
C PHE A 508 0.00 -25.86 -15.33
N ASP A 509 0.05 -27.19 -15.48
CA ASP A 509 -0.15 -27.84 -16.76
C ASP A 509 -1.64 -27.86 -17.16
N LYS A 510 -1.97 -28.49 -18.31
CA LYS A 510 -3.35 -28.57 -18.81
C LYS A 510 -4.29 -29.37 -17.92
N ASP A 511 -3.72 -30.29 -17.13
CA ASP A 511 -4.44 -31.13 -16.17
C ASP A 511 -4.49 -30.49 -14.77
N GLY A 512 -3.91 -29.30 -14.62
CA GLY A 512 -3.87 -28.53 -13.37
C GLY A 512 -2.78 -28.98 -12.39
N ASN A 513 -1.79 -29.79 -12.83
CA ASN A 513 -0.69 -30.21 -11.97
C ASN A 513 0.35 -29.09 -11.81
N PRO A 514 0.90 -28.89 -10.59
CA PRO A 514 1.91 -27.89 -10.34
C PRO A 514 3.28 -28.29 -10.90
N SER A 515 4.07 -27.33 -11.36
CA SER A 515 5.46 -27.53 -11.76
C SER A 515 6.37 -27.86 -10.57
N GLU A 516 7.55 -28.42 -10.86
CA GLU A 516 8.58 -28.68 -9.84
C GLU A 516 8.96 -27.39 -9.07
N THR A 517 9.08 -26.26 -9.76
CA THR A 517 9.38 -24.96 -9.12
C THR A 517 8.29 -24.58 -8.11
N LEU A 518 7.03 -24.83 -8.43
CA LEU A 518 5.93 -24.53 -7.51
C LEU A 518 5.88 -25.50 -6.33
N LEU A 519 6.25 -26.76 -6.52
CA LEU A 519 6.43 -27.72 -5.42
C LEU A 519 7.60 -27.32 -4.50
N MET A 520 8.68 -26.78 -5.06
CA MET A 520 9.76 -26.18 -4.25
C MET A 520 9.25 -24.99 -3.44
N ALA A 521 8.44 -24.11 -4.05
CA ALA A 521 7.84 -22.98 -3.33
C ALA A 521 6.94 -23.43 -2.17
N LYS A 522 6.14 -24.48 -2.36
CA LYS A 522 5.36 -25.11 -1.27
C LYS A 522 6.28 -25.58 -0.14
N GLN A 523 7.37 -26.26 -0.48
CA GLN A 523 8.36 -26.72 0.51
C GLN A 523 9.01 -25.54 1.26
N ASP A 524 9.35 -24.44 0.55
CA ASP A 524 9.87 -23.22 1.16
C ASP A 524 8.91 -22.64 2.20
N ARG A 525 7.60 -22.65 1.92
CA ARG A 525 6.58 -22.14 2.87
C ARG A 525 6.44 -23.06 4.08
N LEU A 526 6.51 -24.37 3.89
CA LEU A 526 6.47 -25.33 4.99
C LEU A 526 7.70 -25.17 5.90
N GLU A 527 8.89 -25.06 5.32
CA GLU A 527 10.12 -24.82 6.11
C GLU A 527 10.05 -23.50 6.88
N ASN A 528 9.56 -22.44 6.27
CA ASN A 528 9.33 -21.17 6.96
C ASN A 528 8.33 -21.32 8.13
N TRP A 529 7.25 -22.08 7.93
CA TRP A 529 6.28 -22.35 8.98
C TRP A 529 6.88 -23.14 10.14
N HIS A 530 7.69 -24.17 9.85
CA HIS A 530 8.41 -24.94 10.88
C HIS A 530 9.37 -24.06 11.70
N VAL A 531 10.11 -23.15 11.05
CA VAL A 531 10.96 -22.18 11.76
C VAL A 531 10.13 -21.33 12.73
N LEU A 532 8.98 -20.82 12.30
CA LEU A 532 8.09 -20.05 13.18
C LEU A 532 7.54 -20.89 14.34
N GLN A 533 7.11 -22.13 14.07
CA GLN A 533 6.64 -23.05 15.11
C GLN A 533 7.76 -23.38 16.13
N GLU A 534 8.99 -23.59 15.67
CA GLU A 534 10.14 -23.85 16.53
C GLU A 534 10.45 -22.64 17.42
N LEU A 535 10.51 -21.44 16.84
CA LEU A 535 10.74 -20.19 17.57
C LEU A 535 9.63 -19.91 18.61
N ALA A 536 8.39 -20.23 18.29
CA ALA A 536 7.24 -20.11 19.19
C ALA A 536 7.14 -21.27 20.20
N GLY A 537 7.95 -22.34 20.02
CA GLY A 537 7.99 -23.51 20.89
C GLY A 537 6.76 -24.41 20.79
N VAL A 538 6.08 -24.41 19.64
CA VAL A 538 4.91 -25.26 19.35
C VAL A 538 5.22 -26.38 18.36
N PHE A 539 6.47 -26.46 17.86
CA PHE A 539 6.90 -27.46 16.89
C PHE A 539 6.99 -28.85 17.51
N ASP A 540 6.26 -29.84 16.95
CA ASP A 540 6.33 -31.23 17.40
C ASP A 540 7.30 -32.04 16.52
N LYS A 541 8.54 -32.26 17.03
CA LYS A 541 9.58 -33.02 16.34
C LYS A 541 9.16 -34.48 16.00
N LYS A 542 8.17 -35.04 16.68
CA LYS A 542 7.73 -36.43 16.44
C LYS A 542 6.92 -36.59 15.17
N LYS A 543 6.27 -35.50 14.71
CA LYS A 543 5.45 -35.49 13.48
C LYS A 543 6.28 -35.36 12.20
N VAL A 544 7.53 -34.91 12.29
CA VAL A 544 8.40 -34.59 11.13
C VAL A 544 9.42 -35.68 10.79
N ALA A 545 9.39 -36.79 11.48
CA ALA A 545 10.33 -37.93 11.22
C ALA A 545 10.02 -38.54 9.83
N GLY A 546 10.52 -37.92 8.77
CA GLY A 546 10.47 -38.52 7.42
C GLY A 546 10.64 -37.61 6.20
N THR A 547 10.60 -36.28 6.31
CA THR A 547 10.43 -35.43 5.12
C THR A 547 11.47 -34.32 4.89
N LEU A 548 12.40 -34.10 5.77
CA LEU A 548 13.49 -33.17 5.48
C LEU A 548 14.59 -33.85 4.64
N ARG A 549 14.27 -34.25 3.42
CA ARG A 549 15.27 -34.34 2.37
C ARG A 549 15.34 -32.95 1.72
N VAL A 550 16.38 -32.19 2.07
CA VAL A 550 16.83 -31.10 1.20
C VAL A 550 16.94 -31.72 -0.19
N PRO A 551 16.22 -31.23 -1.19
CA PRO A 551 16.50 -31.67 -2.56
C PRO A 551 17.96 -31.31 -2.80
N GLN A 552 18.86 -32.29 -2.83
CA GLN A 552 20.16 -32.07 -3.41
C GLN A 552 19.85 -31.67 -4.84
N LEU A 553 20.19 -30.42 -5.18
CA LEU A 553 20.36 -30.02 -6.58
C LEU A 553 21.12 -31.18 -7.19
N SER A 554 20.43 -31.97 -8.01
CA SER A 554 21.01 -33.20 -8.54
C SER A 554 22.29 -32.79 -9.24
N GLU A 555 23.43 -33.39 -8.86
CA GLU A 555 24.73 -33.18 -9.53
C GLU A 555 24.65 -33.48 -11.04
N LYS A 556 23.52 -33.96 -11.51
CA LYS A 556 23.21 -34.13 -12.95
C LYS A 556 23.04 -32.84 -13.74
N SER A 557 22.92 -31.68 -13.09
CA SER A 557 22.93 -30.39 -13.80
C SER A 557 24.33 -29.76 -13.91
N ALA A 558 25.34 -30.33 -13.25
CA ALA A 558 26.71 -29.83 -13.33
C ALA A 558 27.49 -30.32 -14.56
N ASP A 559 26.96 -31.31 -15.31
CA ASP A 559 27.63 -31.85 -16.49
C ASP A 559 26.95 -31.46 -17.83
N GLN A 560 26.03 -30.50 -17.80
CA GLN A 560 25.72 -29.74 -18.99
C GLN A 560 26.56 -28.46 -18.90
N SER A 561 27.76 -28.52 -19.49
CA SER A 561 28.50 -27.33 -19.89
C SER A 561 27.47 -26.29 -20.36
N VAL A 562 27.35 -25.20 -19.62
CA VAL A 562 26.68 -24.00 -20.10
C VAL A 562 27.24 -23.83 -21.53
N PRO A 563 26.44 -23.91 -22.59
CA PRO A 563 26.97 -23.59 -23.89
C PRO A 563 27.58 -22.20 -23.73
N GLU A 564 28.90 -22.12 -23.89
CA GLU A 564 29.53 -20.80 -23.99
C GLU A 564 28.64 -20.00 -24.93
N PRO A 565 28.31 -18.75 -24.57
CA PRO A 565 27.57 -17.92 -25.51
C PRO A 565 28.27 -18.05 -26.84
N VAL A 566 27.57 -18.51 -27.85
CA VAL A 566 28.08 -18.58 -29.23
C VAL A 566 28.31 -17.14 -29.64
N VAL A 567 29.44 -16.61 -29.22
CA VAL A 567 30.06 -15.44 -29.83
C VAL A 567 30.47 -15.95 -31.19
N SER A 568 29.63 -15.73 -32.20
CA SER A 568 30.01 -15.85 -33.57
C SER A 568 31.28 -15.02 -33.73
N LYS A 569 32.43 -15.69 -33.82
CA LYS A 569 33.70 -15.03 -34.11
C LYS A 569 33.50 -14.27 -35.42
N PRO A 570 33.62 -12.93 -35.39
CA PRO A 570 33.82 -12.21 -36.65
C PRO A 570 35.12 -12.73 -37.25
N ALA A 571 35.11 -12.97 -38.56
CA ALA A 571 36.27 -13.36 -39.30
C ALA A 571 37.46 -12.46 -38.91
N ALA A 572 38.57 -13.11 -38.54
CA ALA A 572 39.78 -12.44 -38.10
C ALA A 572 40.34 -11.54 -39.22
N SER A 573 40.01 -10.27 -39.20
CA SER A 573 40.86 -9.23 -39.75
C SER A 573 41.82 -8.81 -38.63
N LYS A 574 43.09 -9.00 -38.88
CA LYS A 574 44.18 -8.57 -38.00
C LYS A 574 44.06 -7.06 -37.76
N ILE A 575 43.56 -6.68 -36.61
CA ILE A 575 43.73 -5.32 -36.10
C ILE A 575 44.72 -5.41 -34.96
N THR A 576 45.93 -4.91 -35.22
CA THR A 576 46.94 -4.62 -34.22
C THR A 576 46.38 -3.66 -33.19
N ALA A 577 46.57 -3.99 -31.91
CA ALA A 577 46.18 -3.13 -30.78
C ALA A 577 46.86 -1.77 -30.92
N PRO A 578 46.14 -0.65 -30.84
CA PRO A 578 46.76 0.64 -30.66
C PRO A 578 46.99 0.86 -29.17
N GLY A 579 48.23 1.15 -28.82
CA GLY A 579 48.56 1.69 -27.53
C GLY A 579 47.94 3.08 -27.32
N ALA A 580 47.78 3.43 -26.04
CA ALA A 580 47.46 4.73 -25.47
C ALA A 580 46.20 5.43 -26.01
N ALA A 581 45.25 5.67 -25.10
CA ALA A 581 43.99 6.37 -25.31
C ALA A 581 44.16 7.65 -26.14
N ALA A 582 43.89 7.59 -27.46
CA ALA A 582 43.64 8.77 -28.24
C ALA A 582 42.24 9.30 -27.85
N SER A 583 42.18 10.49 -27.29
CA SER A 583 40.93 11.20 -27.04
C SER A 583 40.23 11.44 -28.38
N LEU A 584 39.12 10.76 -28.60
CA LEU A 584 38.26 11.04 -29.74
C LEU A 584 37.78 12.49 -29.65
N SER A 585 38.21 13.36 -30.56
CA SER A 585 37.73 14.73 -30.65
C SER A 585 36.76 14.85 -31.82
N PHE A 586 35.53 15.15 -31.51
CA PHE A 586 34.51 15.43 -32.53
C PHE A 586 34.59 16.89 -32.95
N ARG A 587 34.40 17.15 -34.25
CA ARG A 587 34.31 18.51 -34.82
C ARG A 587 32.92 18.74 -35.38
N SER A 588 32.47 19.99 -35.40
CA SER A 588 31.25 20.35 -36.12
C SER A 588 31.38 19.90 -37.60
N GLY A 589 30.33 19.27 -38.11
CA GLY A 589 30.31 18.64 -39.43
C GLY A 589 30.73 17.16 -39.46
N THR A 590 31.17 16.56 -38.35
CA THR A 590 31.44 15.11 -38.30
C THR A 590 30.15 14.35 -38.54
N ARG A 591 30.14 13.45 -39.53
CA ARG A 591 29.01 12.56 -39.79
C ARG A 591 29.06 11.36 -38.85
N VAL A 592 27.90 11.02 -38.29
CA VAL A 592 27.74 9.88 -37.38
C VAL A 592 26.49 9.08 -37.77
N LYS A 593 26.46 7.83 -37.37
CA LYS A 593 25.23 7.02 -37.39
C LYS A 593 24.89 6.60 -35.98
N TYR A 594 23.68 6.82 -35.58
CA TYR A 594 23.12 6.41 -34.30
C TYR A 594 22.21 5.20 -34.47
N HIS A 595 22.30 4.22 -33.58
CA HIS A 595 21.45 3.04 -33.59
C HIS A 595 20.34 3.19 -32.55
N ASP A 596 19.08 3.31 -32.97
CA ASP A 596 17.91 3.50 -32.10
C ASP A 596 17.39 2.22 -31.44
N GLY A 597 18.09 1.09 -31.59
CA GLY A 597 17.68 -0.25 -31.14
C GLY A 597 17.06 -1.10 -32.27
N SER A 598 16.63 -0.48 -33.38
CA SER A 598 16.03 -1.17 -34.53
C SER A 598 16.72 -0.89 -35.86
N ARG A 599 17.25 0.30 -36.06
CA ARG A 599 17.89 0.78 -37.31
C ARG A 599 19.00 1.79 -37.05
N TRP A 600 19.82 2.02 -38.04
CA TRP A 600 20.83 3.09 -38.04
C TRP A 600 20.26 4.37 -38.65
N ILE A 601 20.38 5.49 -37.93
CA ILE A 601 19.94 6.83 -38.36
C ILE A 601 21.18 7.69 -38.57
N GLY A 602 21.31 8.29 -39.75
CA GLY A 602 22.38 9.23 -40.06
C GLY A 602 22.25 10.53 -39.27
N GLY A 603 23.35 11.20 -38.99
CA GLY A 603 23.35 12.48 -38.30
C GLY A 603 24.64 13.25 -38.44
N VAL A 604 24.64 14.52 -38.03
CA VAL A 604 25.78 15.41 -38.12
C VAL A 604 26.02 16.13 -36.79
N VAL A 605 27.25 16.15 -36.32
CA VAL A 605 27.64 16.92 -35.13
C VAL A 605 27.63 18.40 -35.46
N GLN A 606 26.78 19.18 -34.79
CA GLN A 606 26.63 20.62 -35.01
C GLN A 606 27.50 21.46 -34.09
N ALA A 607 27.69 21.05 -32.82
CA ALA A 607 28.48 21.77 -31.84
C ALA A 607 29.27 20.82 -30.94
N THR A 608 30.42 21.27 -30.43
CA THR A 608 31.36 20.42 -29.68
C THR A 608 31.74 20.94 -28.29
N ALA A 609 31.32 22.14 -27.91
CA ALA A 609 31.63 22.73 -26.59
C ALA A 609 30.60 23.79 -26.20
N PRO A 610 30.13 23.84 -24.92
CA PRO A 610 30.43 22.93 -23.81
C PRO A 610 29.70 21.60 -23.89
N SER A 611 28.75 21.45 -24.83
CA SER A 611 27.98 20.22 -25.09
C SER A 611 28.07 19.89 -26.58
N VAL A 612 27.95 18.60 -26.89
CA VAL A 612 27.84 18.11 -28.27
C VAL A 612 26.38 18.08 -28.66
N LEU A 613 26.07 18.69 -29.81
CA LEU A 613 24.75 18.60 -30.43
C LEU A 613 24.88 17.76 -31.70
N VAL A 614 24.07 16.76 -31.86
CA VAL A 614 23.99 15.89 -33.03
C VAL A 614 22.58 15.99 -33.60
N ASP A 615 22.45 16.49 -34.83
CA ASP A 615 21.19 16.49 -35.58
C ASP A 615 21.09 15.18 -36.36
N LEU A 616 20.02 14.45 -36.17
CA LEU A 616 19.73 13.22 -36.90
C LEU A 616 18.84 13.48 -38.12
N GLU A 617 18.91 12.61 -39.10
CA GLU A 617 18.16 12.72 -40.37
C GLU A 617 16.63 12.58 -40.19
N ASP A 618 16.17 12.19 -39.02
CA ASP A 618 14.73 12.08 -38.66
C ASP A 618 14.23 13.29 -37.86
N ASP A 619 14.91 14.43 -37.93
CA ASP A 619 14.62 15.66 -37.19
C ASP A 619 14.75 15.54 -35.63
N THR A 620 15.45 14.51 -35.16
CA THR A 620 15.75 14.34 -33.74
C THR A 620 17.09 14.98 -33.39
N GLU A 621 17.13 15.77 -32.30
CA GLU A 621 18.37 16.34 -31.77
C GLU A 621 18.86 15.54 -30.55
N ILE A 622 20.13 15.14 -30.53
CA ILE A 622 20.78 14.55 -29.36
C ILE A 622 21.77 15.57 -28.78
N ARG A 623 21.50 15.99 -27.52
CA ARG A 623 22.43 16.81 -26.73
C ARG A 623 23.15 15.94 -25.70
N THR A 624 24.48 15.97 -25.75
CA THR A 624 25.30 15.14 -24.87
C THR A 624 26.62 15.83 -24.53
N THR A 625 27.49 15.20 -23.78
CA THR A 625 28.86 15.66 -23.53
C THR A 625 29.82 14.94 -24.48
N PRO A 626 30.99 15.52 -24.79
CA PRO A 626 31.99 14.85 -25.59
C PRO A 626 32.41 13.47 -25.07
N GLN A 627 32.42 13.30 -23.75
CA GLN A 627 32.76 12.03 -23.10
C GLN A 627 31.68 10.97 -23.34
N VAL A 628 30.40 11.31 -23.15
CA VAL A 628 29.27 10.38 -23.37
C VAL A 628 29.20 9.98 -24.86
N LEU A 629 29.46 10.90 -25.78
CA LEU A 629 29.49 10.58 -27.20
C LEU A 629 30.65 9.62 -27.52
N ALA A 630 31.84 9.84 -26.95
CA ALA A 630 32.98 8.95 -27.10
C ALA A 630 32.73 7.55 -26.51
N ASP A 631 32.04 7.47 -25.39
CA ASP A 631 31.64 6.21 -24.78
C ASP A 631 30.64 5.46 -25.67
N ALA A 632 29.61 6.15 -26.21
CA ALA A 632 28.65 5.59 -27.14
C ALA A 632 29.25 5.07 -28.44
N VAL A 633 30.32 5.72 -28.93
CA VAL A 633 31.10 5.21 -30.07
C VAL A 633 31.88 3.95 -29.70
N ARG A 634 32.46 3.92 -28.49
CA ARG A 634 33.18 2.74 -27.98
C ARG A 634 32.25 1.54 -27.82
N ASP A 635 31.04 1.78 -27.33
CA ASP A 635 30.04 0.76 -27.11
C ASP A 635 29.28 0.33 -28.38
N GLY A 636 29.63 0.92 -29.53
CA GLY A 636 29.04 0.56 -30.82
C GLY A 636 27.61 1.07 -31.04
N LEU A 637 27.13 1.99 -30.22
CA LEU A 637 25.83 2.65 -30.36
C LEU A 637 25.87 3.79 -31.39
N ILE A 638 27.03 4.35 -31.63
CA ILE A 638 27.29 5.39 -32.64
C ILE A 638 28.50 4.97 -33.50
N ALA A 639 28.34 5.06 -34.81
CA ALA A 639 29.42 4.88 -35.76
C ALA A 639 29.82 6.23 -36.34
N VAL A 640 31.10 6.53 -36.36
CA VAL A 640 31.64 7.75 -37.02
C VAL A 640 31.94 7.41 -38.46
N GLU A 641 31.37 8.17 -39.42
CA GLU A 641 31.67 8.05 -40.82
C GLU A 641 32.97 8.82 -41.10
N GLY A 642 33.97 8.13 -41.65
CA GLY A 642 35.29 8.67 -41.96
C GLY A 642 35.33 9.68 -43.11
#